data_4a290a09983bfcc4fdc9b673d94fbd8b
#
_entry.id   4a290a09983bfcc4fdc9b673d94fbd8b
#
_cell.length_a   1.000
_cell.length_b   1.000
_cell.length_c   1.000
_cell.angle_alpha   90.00
_cell.angle_beta   90.00
_cell.angle_gamma   90.00
#
_symmetry.space_group_name_H-M   'P 1'
#
loop_
_entity.id
_entity.type
_entity.pdbx_description
1 polymer ?
#
loop_
_entity_poly.entity_id
_entity_poly.type
_entity_poly.pdbx_seq_one_letter_code
_entity_poly.pdbx_strand_id
1 'polypeptide(L)'
;MTDKFTHIPAAYEIVSLEYIDEIKSQAALLRHRKTGARIAVLANDDENKTFNIGFRTPPKDSTGVAHIMEHSVLCGSEKFPAKDPFVELAKGSLNTFLNAMTYPDKTVYPIASCNDADFQNLMHVYLDAVFHPNIYIHDEIFRQEGWHYELTDKDAPLIYNGVVYNEMKGAFSAPEQILYRKITDTLFPDTIYSVESGGDPDVIPQLTYAQFLDFHRKYYHPSNSYIYLYGNMDVAEKLAFIDEAYLCQFDNTRVDSAIAKQAPFAHTSVTRGEYPIGNDDREDNAAYMAYSWVVGDSLDAKLCLGFQILEYALMEAPGAPLKQALLDKGFGEDIYGMFETSLIQPYLSIIIKNINEEDRDEIVQVIQTELEKLADGGLNHKTLEGALNYYEFKSREGDFGRWPKGLMYGLQLMDSWLYDDNKPFVHLKFQAVYDELREGLSKGYFEDLIRHYMIDNTHCSVYLLCPSKGLAARKEQALADQLAEYKASLSEEELEQLIAATEELKQYQSEPSPKEILEMIPLLTIDDIRKEAEPIYNKVLSEEGIAILQHEIETNRIAYVDLLFDISHIDAEEVPYLGILTEVLGNMNTDHYTYQELTDEVNLYTGGLRTAVNIYGLQGSDTYKPRFEMSGKVLYSKVPKMFELFEDILLHTHFDDEKRLKEILNQLKSRLEMGFMSNGHSTAVNRAMSYFNQGSWYKELVEGIAFYQFLCAILKDYDTRKTEIIHKLQTIGQKIFRKVYLMADMTVDHEGMQICTKPLVSFAGKLYTAPMSAVDCAVKTIGTCPRHNEAFITSGMVQYNACVGNFGGSGMAYSGSMNVLKNVLGNEYLWNNVRVKGGAYGCMCGFAPSGNGYFTSYRDPNLAKTYDIYANAADYVRSLALDDRELTKYIIGAVGAIDLPMTASMKGNRSLAAFLAERSFEQIQKNRDELLATTVDDLRGLSKAVASVIEAGHICVVGSESKITEEKDRFEYVAQLTQ
;
A
#
# COMPACT_ATOMS: atom_id res chain seq x y z
N MET A 1 -29.90 -11.57 19.56
CA MET A 1 -28.44 -11.58 19.73
C MET A 1 -28.14 -11.81 21.19
N THR A 2 -27.29 -12.77 21.53
CA THR A 2 -26.79 -12.94 22.90
C THR A 2 -25.98 -11.71 23.26
N ASP A 3 -26.24 -11.13 24.44
CA ASP A 3 -25.49 -9.95 24.89
C ASP A 3 -24.03 -10.38 25.16
N LYS A 4 -23.10 -9.92 24.34
CA LYS A 4 -21.68 -10.23 24.43
C LYS A 4 -20.99 -9.59 25.67
N PHE A 5 -21.69 -8.68 26.37
CA PHE A 5 -21.17 -7.93 27.52
C PHE A 5 -21.79 -8.30 28.87
N THR A 6 -22.50 -9.42 28.96
CA THR A 6 -23.20 -9.83 30.18
C THR A 6 -22.27 -10.15 31.38
N HIS A 7 -21.00 -10.53 31.12
CA HIS A 7 -20.04 -11.02 32.12
C HIS A 7 -18.70 -10.26 32.10
N ILE A 8 -18.75 -8.93 31.97
CA ILE A 8 -17.53 -8.11 32.01
C ILE A 8 -16.84 -8.24 33.38
N PRO A 9 -15.50 -8.47 33.42
CA PRO A 9 -14.75 -8.55 34.66
C PRO A 9 -14.90 -7.30 35.54
N ALA A 10 -14.95 -7.48 36.88
CA ALA A 10 -15.14 -6.38 37.82
C ALA A 10 -14.05 -5.29 37.78
N ALA A 11 -12.88 -5.61 37.21
CA ALA A 11 -11.80 -4.67 36.96
C ALA A 11 -12.18 -3.54 36.01
N TYR A 12 -13.25 -3.73 35.21
CA TYR A 12 -13.69 -2.75 34.23
C TYR A 12 -14.99 -2.06 34.59
N GLU A 13 -15.15 -0.86 34.07
CA GLU A 13 -16.38 -0.07 34.13
C GLU A 13 -16.89 0.13 32.71
N ILE A 14 -18.17 -0.15 32.48
CA ILE A 14 -18.83 0.16 31.21
C ILE A 14 -19.18 1.65 31.20
N VAL A 15 -18.55 2.40 30.30
CA VAL A 15 -18.80 3.83 30.08
C VAL A 15 -19.98 4.04 29.14
N SER A 16 -20.03 3.30 28.04
CA SER A 16 -21.16 3.28 27.11
C SER A 16 -21.33 1.90 26.48
N LEU A 17 -22.57 1.59 26.09
CA LEU A 17 -22.93 0.37 25.37
C LEU A 17 -24.01 0.71 24.34
N GLU A 18 -23.76 0.36 23.08
CA GLU A 18 -24.67 0.64 21.98
C GLU A 18 -24.53 -0.43 20.87
N TYR A 19 -25.47 -0.42 19.93
CA TYR A 19 -25.38 -1.21 18.71
C TYR A 19 -25.19 -0.27 17.52
N ILE A 20 -24.18 -0.56 16.70
CA ILE A 20 -23.89 0.21 15.49
C ILE A 20 -24.36 -0.61 14.30
N ASP A 21 -25.48 -0.18 13.72
CA ASP A 21 -26.17 -0.90 12.64
C ASP A 21 -25.33 -0.97 11.37
N GLU A 22 -24.59 0.09 11.08
CA GLU A 22 -23.75 0.25 9.89
C GLU A 22 -22.69 -0.85 9.73
N ILE A 23 -22.13 -1.26 10.87
CA ILE A 23 -21.09 -2.29 10.92
C ILE A 23 -21.54 -3.57 11.63
N LYS A 24 -22.86 -3.68 11.93
CA LYS A 24 -23.52 -4.83 12.58
C LYS A 24 -22.77 -5.30 13.84
N SER A 25 -22.34 -4.37 14.69
CA SER A 25 -21.52 -4.65 15.86
C SER A 25 -22.16 -4.16 17.16
N GLN A 26 -22.08 -4.95 18.23
CA GLN A 26 -22.28 -4.45 19.59
C GLN A 26 -21.02 -3.70 19.99
N ALA A 27 -21.15 -2.43 20.31
CA ALA A 27 -20.04 -1.54 20.64
C ALA A 27 -20.06 -1.21 22.14
N ALA A 28 -18.94 -1.36 22.81
CA ALA A 28 -18.75 -0.97 24.21
C ALA A 28 -17.52 -0.11 24.38
N LEU A 29 -17.66 0.96 25.15
CA LEU A 29 -16.54 1.71 25.70
C LEU A 29 -16.39 1.34 27.17
N LEU A 30 -15.21 0.84 27.54
CA LEU A 30 -14.87 0.42 28.88
C LEU A 30 -13.69 1.24 29.41
N ARG A 31 -13.59 1.31 30.74
CA ARG A 31 -12.44 1.89 31.44
C ARG A 31 -11.95 0.93 32.50
N HIS A 32 -10.66 0.64 32.51
CA HIS A 32 -10.04 -0.15 33.55
C HIS A 32 -9.95 0.66 34.85
N ARG A 33 -10.56 0.16 35.96
CA ARG A 33 -10.75 0.93 37.20
C ARG A 33 -9.45 1.32 37.89
N LYS A 34 -8.44 0.43 37.86
CA LYS A 34 -7.18 0.66 38.55
C LYS A 34 -6.26 1.61 37.81
N THR A 35 -6.13 1.45 36.48
CA THR A 35 -5.16 2.20 35.68
C THR A 35 -5.76 3.36 34.91
N GLY A 36 -7.08 3.36 34.68
CA GLY A 36 -7.74 4.30 33.78
C GLY A 36 -7.55 4.00 32.30
N ALA A 37 -6.97 2.85 31.93
CA ALA A 37 -6.84 2.43 30.54
C ALA A 37 -8.21 2.43 29.85
N ARG A 38 -8.24 2.84 28.57
CA ARG A 38 -9.43 2.96 27.75
C ARG A 38 -9.54 1.72 26.87
N ILE A 39 -10.70 1.11 26.80
CA ILE A 39 -10.93 -0.08 25.98
C ILE A 39 -12.18 0.13 25.13
N ALA A 40 -12.06 0.04 23.81
CA ALA A 40 -13.17 -0.01 22.89
C ALA A 40 -13.32 -1.42 22.33
N VAL A 41 -14.54 -1.94 22.34
CA VAL A 41 -14.85 -3.29 21.83
C VAL A 41 -15.95 -3.20 20.79
N LEU A 42 -15.72 -3.80 19.62
CA LEU A 42 -16.71 -4.02 18.57
C LEU A 42 -16.94 -5.54 18.42
N ALA A 43 -17.92 -6.06 19.14
CA ALA A 43 -18.25 -7.49 19.12
C ALA A 43 -19.24 -7.80 17.99
N ASN A 44 -18.87 -8.72 17.11
CA ASN A 44 -19.68 -9.16 15.97
C ASN A 44 -19.34 -10.62 15.59
N ASP A 45 -19.76 -11.08 14.43
CA ASP A 45 -19.55 -12.47 13.97
C ASP A 45 -18.36 -12.63 12.99
N ASP A 46 -17.52 -11.60 12.82
CA ASP A 46 -16.33 -11.69 11.98
C ASP A 46 -15.26 -12.55 12.66
N GLU A 47 -14.85 -13.62 11.98
CA GLU A 47 -13.82 -14.54 12.48
C GLU A 47 -12.41 -13.91 12.46
N ASN A 48 -12.20 -12.88 11.65
CA ASN A 48 -10.91 -12.18 11.58
C ASN A 48 -10.80 -11.17 12.73
N LYS A 49 -10.44 -11.67 13.90
CA LYS A 49 -10.32 -10.90 15.14
C LYS A 49 -9.18 -9.91 15.03
N THR A 50 -9.40 -8.72 15.54
CA THR A 50 -8.36 -7.68 15.61
C THR A 50 -8.19 -7.20 17.06
N PHE A 51 -6.94 -7.11 17.48
CA PHE A 51 -6.51 -6.40 18.69
C PHE A 51 -5.61 -5.25 18.26
N ASN A 52 -5.72 -4.13 18.95
CA ASN A 52 -4.78 -3.02 18.83
C ASN A 52 -4.55 -2.41 20.21
N ILE A 53 -3.30 -2.09 20.52
CA ILE A 53 -2.96 -1.20 21.63
C ILE A 53 -2.23 0.01 21.07
N GLY A 54 -2.76 1.20 21.31
CA GLY A 54 -2.17 2.46 20.89
C GLY A 54 -1.90 3.39 22.06
N PHE A 55 -0.96 4.31 21.84
CA PHE A 55 -0.59 5.35 22.80
C PHE A 55 -0.59 6.70 22.11
N ARG A 56 -0.98 7.76 22.82
CA ARG A 56 -0.62 9.12 22.39
C ARG A 56 0.88 9.30 22.59
N THR A 57 1.59 9.61 21.51
CA THR A 57 3.05 9.72 21.50
C THR A 57 3.51 11.04 20.86
N PRO A 58 3.10 12.20 21.41
CA PRO A 58 3.43 13.50 20.82
C PRO A 58 4.95 13.72 20.85
N PRO A 59 5.62 13.83 19.68
CA PRO A 59 7.05 14.11 19.59
C PRO A 59 7.34 15.57 19.97
N LYS A 60 8.57 15.84 20.44
CA LYS A 60 9.01 17.19 20.76
C LYS A 60 9.89 17.80 19.68
N ASP A 61 10.52 16.94 18.87
CA ASP A 61 11.47 17.28 17.84
C ASP A 61 11.46 16.20 16.76
N SER A 62 12.23 16.43 15.69
CA SER A 62 12.32 15.53 14.54
C SER A 62 13.37 14.42 14.70
N THR A 63 13.73 14.03 15.95
CA THR A 63 14.68 12.91 16.18
C THR A 63 14.09 11.53 15.85
N GLY A 64 12.78 11.43 15.56
CA GLY A 64 12.14 10.15 15.26
C GLY A 64 12.01 9.22 16.47
N VAL A 65 12.07 9.77 17.69
CA VAL A 65 12.02 8.96 18.92
C VAL A 65 10.79 8.06 19.00
N ALA A 66 9.63 8.51 18.47
CA ALA A 66 8.40 7.71 18.45
C ALA A 66 8.54 6.50 17.52
N HIS A 67 9.13 6.68 16.34
CA HIS A 67 9.34 5.64 15.34
C HIS A 67 10.43 4.65 15.78
N ILE A 68 11.56 5.15 16.29
CA ILE A 68 12.61 4.30 16.85
C ILE A 68 12.06 3.48 18.03
N MET A 69 11.20 4.06 18.86
CA MET A 69 10.52 3.33 19.95
C MET A 69 9.58 2.26 19.43
N GLU A 70 8.81 2.55 18.36
CA GLU A 70 7.93 1.57 17.73
C GLU A 70 8.68 0.29 17.34
N HIS A 71 9.80 0.43 16.62
CA HIS A 71 10.66 -0.69 16.26
C HIS A 71 11.25 -1.41 17.47
N SER A 72 11.79 -0.62 18.40
CA SER A 72 12.62 -1.13 19.51
C SER A 72 11.84 -1.94 20.54
N VAL A 73 10.58 -1.62 20.83
CA VAL A 73 9.79 -2.39 21.81
C VAL A 73 9.48 -3.81 21.33
N LEU A 74 9.50 -4.03 20.01
CA LEU A 74 9.29 -5.34 19.41
C LEU A 74 10.57 -6.22 19.38
N CYS A 75 11.72 -5.67 19.82
CA CYS A 75 13.01 -6.37 19.87
C CYS A 75 13.27 -7.08 21.20
N GLY A 76 12.25 -7.76 21.74
CA GLY A 76 12.34 -8.53 22.99
C GLY A 76 11.71 -7.85 24.20
N SER A 77 11.18 -8.67 25.09
CA SER A 77 10.47 -8.24 26.30
C SER A 77 10.73 -9.18 27.48
N GLU A 78 10.21 -8.85 28.65
CA GLU A 78 10.45 -9.61 29.88
C GLU A 78 10.06 -11.08 29.77
N LYS A 79 8.86 -11.37 29.25
CA LYS A 79 8.37 -12.76 29.07
C LYS A 79 8.87 -13.41 27.78
N PHE A 80 9.21 -12.61 26.79
CA PHE A 80 9.67 -13.06 25.47
C PHE A 80 11.02 -12.41 25.12
N PRO A 81 12.11 -12.85 25.79
CA PRO A 81 13.40 -12.16 25.70
C PRO A 81 14.23 -12.51 24.44
N ALA A 82 13.63 -13.15 23.44
CA ALA A 82 14.27 -13.31 22.14
C ALA A 82 14.60 -11.94 21.53
N LYS A 83 15.66 -11.86 20.73
CA LYS A 83 16.08 -10.59 20.12
C LYS A 83 15.03 -9.98 19.20
N ASP A 84 14.20 -10.82 18.57
CA ASP A 84 13.18 -10.39 17.62
C ASP A 84 11.93 -11.30 17.69
N PRO A 85 11.12 -11.21 18.76
CA PRO A 85 9.90 -11.99 18.88
C PRO A 85 8.90 -11.71 17.77
N PHE A 86 8.88 -10.47 17.23
CA PHE A 86 8.03 -10.06 16.12
C PHE A 86 8.33 -10.90 14.86
N VAL A 87 9.60 -11.04 14.49
CA VAL A 87 10.00 -11.84 13.33
C VAL A 87 9.74 -13.33 13.58
N GLU A 88 9.92 -13.82 14.81
CA GLU A 88 9.60 -15.20 15.17
C GLU A 88 8.09 -15.50 15.00
N LEU A 89 7.23 -14.56 15.40
CA LEU A 89 5.78 -14.66 15.15
C LEU A 89 5.46 -14.58 13.65
N ALA A 90 6.07 -13.66 12.92
CA ALA A 90 5.86 -13.55 11.46
C ALA A 90 6.25 -14.85 10.72
N LYS A 91 7.28 -15.57 11.21
CA LYS A 91 7.71 -16.87 10.68
C LYS A 91 6.72 -18.00 10.95
N GLY A 92 5.91 -17.94 12.03
CA GLY A 92 5.20 -19.09 12.55
C GLY A 92 3.81 -18.84 13.13
N SER A 93 3.07 -17.83 12.66
CA SER A 93 1.67 -17.59 13.06
C SER A 93 0.70 -17.65 11.88
N LEU A 94 -0.59 -17.72 12.18
CA LEU A 94 -1.69 -17.61 11.21
C LEU A 94 -2.23 -16.17 11.14
N ASN A 95 -1.36 -15.19 11.41
CA ASN A 95 -1.75 -13.80 11.40
C ASN A 95 -2.30 -13.40 10.02
N THR A 96 -3.35 -12.61 10.04
CA THR A 96 -3.89 -11.93 8.86
C THR A 96 -3.37 -10.50 8.77
N PHE A 97 -2.86 -9.99 9.90
CA PHE A 97 -2.14 -8.73 10.01
C PHE A 97 -1.23 -8.76 11.23
N LEU A 98 0.00 -8.30 11.06
CA LEU A 98 1.01 -8.19 12.09
C LEU A 98 1.92 -7.02 11.74
N ASN A 99 1.82 -5.89 12.45
CA ASN A 99 2.65 -4.71 12.24
C ASN A 99 2.61 -3.77 13.44
N ALA A 100 3.39 -2.69 13.39
CA ALA A 100 3.26 -1.50 14.21
C ALA A 100 3.25 -0.28 13.30
N MET A 101 2.75 0.87 13.77
CA MET A 101 2.61 2.07 12.96
C MET A 101 2.79 3.32 13.81
N THR A 102 3.69 4.21 13.39
CA THR A 102 3.87 5.54 13.98
C THR A 102 3.20 6.60 13.12
N TYR A 103 2.33 7.36 13.75
CA TYR A 103 1.64 8.54 13.20
C TYR A 103 2.18 9.82 13.85
N PRO A 104 1.81 11.01 13.39
CA PRO A 104 2.28 12.25 13.98
C PRO A 104 1.98 12.44 15.48
N ASP A 105 0.95 11.79 16.00
CA ASP A 105 0.46 11.97 17.37
C ASP A 105 0.20 10.69 18.16
N LYS A 106 0.32 9.55 17.50
CA LYS A 106 0.06 8.21 18.08
C LYS A 106 0.99 7.15 17.53
N THR A 107 1.24 6.12 18.34
CA THR A 107 1.87 4.87 17.90
C THR A 107 0.94 3.72 18.23
N VAL A 108 0.67 2.84 17.27
CA VAL A 108 -0.31 1.75 17.39
C VAL A 108 0.32 0.40 17.05
N TYR A 109 -0.11 -0.64 17.74
CA TYR A 109 0.39 -2.01 17.65
C TYR A 109 -0.76 -2.96 17.33
N PRO A 110 -1.23 -3.01 16.09
CA PRO A 110 -2.34 -3.85 15.67
C PRO A 110 -1.90 -5.25 15.27
N ILE A 111 -2.72 -6.24 15.65
CA ILE A 111 -2.63 -7.61 15.15
C ILE A 111 -4.02 -8.11 14.72
N ALA A 112 -4.06 -9.07 13.80
CA ALA A 112 -5.28 -9.77 13.47
C ALA A 112 -5.02 -11.25 13.15
N SER A 113 -5.99 -12.10 13.53
CA SER A 113 -5.96 -13.53 13.21
C SER A 113 -7.37 -14.13 13.22
N CYS A 114 -7.62 -15.08 12.32
CA CYS A 114 -8.84 -15.90 12.33
C CYS A 114 -8.78 -17.02 13.36
N ASN A 115 -7.59 -17.45 13.77
CA ASN A 115 -7.39 -18.51 14.78
C ASN A 115 -7.40 -17.89 16.18
N ASP A 116 -8.17 -18.46 17.13
CA ASP A 116 -8.32 -17.87 18.46
C ASP A 116 -7.08 -18.05 19.34
N ALA A 117 -6.39 -19.19 19.23
CA ALA A 117 -5.16 -19.45 19.96
C ALA A 117 -4.02 -18.55 19.43
N ASP A 118 -3.91 -18.37 18.11
CA ASP A 118 -2.96 -17.46 17.51
C ASP A 118 -3.23 -16.01 17.91
N PHE A 119 -4.48 -15.57 17.85
CA PHE A 119 -4.90 -14.25 18.31
C PHE A 119 -4.49 -13.98 19.76
N GLN A 120 -4.70 -14.97 20.65
CA GLN A 120 -4.28 -14.88 22.04
C GLN A 120 -2.76 -14.79 22.20
N ASN A 121 -2.01 -15.59 21.45
CA ASN A 121 -0.56 -15.57 21.45
C ASN A 121 0.00 -14.22 20.97
N LEU A 122 -0.51 -13.70 19.86
CA LEU A 122 -0.12 -12.41 19.30
C LEU A 122 -0.41 -11.28 20.27
N MET A 123 -1.63 -11.25 20.86
CA MET A 123 -2.00 -10.25 21.85
C MET A 123 -1.10 -10.30 23.10
N HIS A 124 -0.74 -11.51 23.55
CA HIS A 124 0.16 -11.70 24.71
C HIS A 124 1.56 -11.09 24.43
N VAL A 125 2.15 -11.44 23.29
CA VAL A 125 3.49 -10.94 22.94
C VAL A 125 3.49 -9.42 22.78
N TYR A 126 2.46 -8.85 22.14
CA TYR A 126 2.39 -7.40 21.92
C TYR A 126 2.17 -6.59 23.20
N LEU A 127 1.34 -7.11 24.12
CA LEU A 127 1.16 -6.47 25.42
C LEU A 127 2.45 -6.49 26.25
N ASP A 128 3.19 -7.59 26.21
CA ASP A 128 4.47 -7.69 26.93
C ASP A 128 5.52 -6.75 26.31
N ALA A 129 5.58 -6.72 24.99
CA ALA A 129 6.50 -5.87 24.24
C ALA A 129 6.32 -4.38 24.58
N VAL A 130 5.10 -3.86 24.57
CA VAL A 130 4.86 -2.44 24.82
C VAL A 130 5.00 -2.04 26.28
N PHE A 131 4.72 -2.95 27.25
CA PHE A 131 4.77 -2.61 28.67
C PHE A 131 6.10 -2.97 29.36
N HIS A 132 6.79 -4.01 28.87
CA HIS A 132 7.99 -4.56 29.48
C HIS A 132 9.14 -4.84 28.49
N PRO A 133 9.48 -3.88 27.58
CA PRO A 133 10.50 -4.11 26.55
C PRO A 133 11.91 -4.22 27.14
N ASN A 134 12.76 -4.98 26.47
CA ASN A 134 14.17 -5.19 26.85
C ASN A 134 15.07 -3.98 26.57
N ILE A 135 14.53 -2.88 26.07
CA ILE A 135 15.28 -1.65 25.78
C ILE A 135 16.02 -1.06 27.00
N TYR A 136 15.67 -1.47 28.21
CA TYR A 136 16.30 -1.00 29.46
C TYR A 136 17.55 -1.78 29.84
N ILE A 137 17.74 -2.96 29.24
CA ILE A 137 18.86 -3.88 29.56
C ILE A 137 19.79 -4.11 28.37
N HIS A 138 19.36 -3.77 27.16
CA HIS A 138 20.09 -3.91 25.91
C HIS A 138 20.06 -2.60 25.12
N ASP A 139 21.12 -1.78 25.23
CA ASP A 139 21.27 -0.55 24.45
C ASP A 139 21.57 -0.83 22.97
N GLU A 140 22.01 -2.05 22.65
CA GLU A 140 22.19 -2.55 21.29
C GLU A 140 20.90 -2.44 20.46
N ILE A 141 19.73 -2.59 21.11
CA ILE A 141 18.42 -2.42 20.44
C ILE A 141 18.28 -1.00 19.89
N PHE A 142 18.61 0.01 20.71
CA PHE A 142 18.57 1.41 20.26
C PHE A 142 19.58 1.69 19.15
N ARG A 143 20.80 1.16 19.27
CA ARG A 143 21.87 1.32 18.27
C ARG A 143 21.50 0.63 16.94
N GLN A 144 20.87 -0.53 16.99
CA GLN A 144 20.40 -1.27 15.81
C GLN A 144 19.22 -0.58 15.13
N GLU A 145 18.14 -0.33 15.86
CA GLU A 145 16.89 0.16 15.29
C GLU A 145 16.92 1.68 15.05
N GLY A 146 17.57 2.45 15.90
CA GLY A 146 17.66 3.90 15.77
C GLY A 146 18.81 4.35 14.89
N TRP A 147 19.96 4.64 15.53
CA TRP A 147 21.17 5.07 14.86
C TRP A 147 22.42 4.80 15.70
N HIS A 148 23.56 4.69 15.05
CA HIS A 148 24.88 4.58 15.67
C HIS A 148 25.97 5.11 14.74
N TYR A 149 27.15 5.43 15.31
CA TYR A 149 28.36 5.59 14.53
C TYR A 149 28.88 4.22 14.12
N GLU A 150 29.14 4.02 12.83
CA GLU A 150 29.82 2.82 12.32
C GLU A 150 31.24 3.18 11.87
N LEU A 151 32.24 2.52 12.49
CA LEU A 151 33.65 2.59 12.14
C LEU A 151 34.26 1.20 12.16
N THR A 152 34.59 0.66 10.99
CA THR A 152 35.11 -0.74 10.87
C THR A 152 36.58 -0.86 11.15
N ASP A 153 37.37 0.17 10.83
CA ASP A 153 38.80 0.27 11.12
C ASP A 153 39.24 1.73 11.09
N LYS A 154 40.51 1.98 11.48
CA LYS A 154 41.04 3.37 11.57
C LYS A 154 41.10 4.11 10.21
N ASP A 155 41.20 3.38 9.10
CA ASP A 155 41.30 3.97 7.75
C ASP A 155 39.92 4.14 7.10
N ALA A 156 38.90 3.36 7.53
CA ALA A 156 37.55 3.43 7.01
C ALA A 156 36.88 4.81 7.30
N PRO A 157 35.95 5.26 6.49
CA PRO A 157 35.14 6.44 6.79
C PRO A 157 34.24 6.18 7.99
N LEU A 158 34.04 7.19 8.83
CA LEU A 158 33.03 7.17 9.87
C LEU A 158 31.66 7.48 9.21
N ILE A 159 30.65 6.67 9.46
CA ILE A 159 29.31 6.87 8.92
C ILE A 159 28.24 6.74 10.01
N TYR A 160 27.04 7.27 9.75
CA TYR A 160 25.84 6.92 10.50
C TYR A 160 25.19 5.67 9.91
N ASN A 161 24.69 4.78 10.75
CA ASN A 161 23.95 3.60 10.37
C ASN A 161 22.83 3.32 11.40
N GLY A 162 21.80 2.56 11.03
CA GLY A 162 20.66 2.18 11.84
C GLY A 162 19.43 1.95 10.97
N VAL A 163 18.50 1.10 11.41
CA VAL A 163 17.33 0.69 10.61
C VAL A 163 16.45 1.90 10.29
N VAL A 164 15.96 2.62 11.31
CA VAL A 164 15.10 3.81 11.11
C VAL A 164 15.85 4.94 10.42
N TYR A 165 17.13 5.16 10.74
CA TYR A 165 17.95 6.17 10.07
C TYR A 165 18.00 5.93 8.55
N ASN A 166 18.28 4.69 8.13
CA ASN A 166 18.35 4.33 6.70
C ASN A 166 16.98 4.38 6.02
N GLU A 167 15.93 3.92 6.73
CA GLU A 167 14.56 3.99 6.23
C GLU A 167 14.15 5.42 5.92
N MET A 168 14.37 6.32 6.88
CA MET A 168 14.00 7.73 6.72
C MET A 168 14.84 8.44 5.66
N LYS A 169 16.12 8.09 5.53
CA LYS A 169 16.97 8.55 4.42
C LYS A 169 16.38 8.15 3.07
N GLY A 170 15.84 6.93 2.95
CA GLY A 170 15.11 6.47 1.78
C GLY A 170 13.78 7.18 1.57
N ALA A 171 13.02 7.42 2.63
CA ALA A 171 11.72 8.10 2.58
C ALA A 171 11.84 9.57 2.13
N PHE A 172 12.91 10.26 2.50
CA PHE A 172 13.20 11.64 2.07
C PHE A 172 13.77 11.74 0.65
N SER A 173 13.86 10.65 -0.10
CA SER A 173 14.34 10.67 -1.50
C SER A 173 13.26 11.09 -2.51
N ALA A 174 11.97 10.92 -2.19
CA ALA A 174 10.87 11.23 -3.10
C ALA A 174 10.35 12.65 -2.88
N PRO A 175 10.23 13.48 -3.95
CA PRO A 175 9.75 14.87 -3.84
C PRO A 175 8.38 14.99 -3.18
N GLU A 176 7.46 14.09 -3.53
CA GLU A 176 6.10 14.06 -2.95
C GLU A 176 6.14 13.84 -1.44
N GLN A 177 7.02 12.96 -0.96
CA GLN A 177 7.17 12.71 0.47
C GLN A 177 7.72 13.92 1.22
N ILE A 178 8.62 14.65 0.60
CA ILE A 178 9.11 15.94 1.15
C ILE A 178 7.95 16.95 1.19
N LEU A 179 7.16 17.05 0.10
CA LEU A 179 6.03 17.96 0.02
C LEU A 179 4.98 17.68 1.10
N TYR A 180 4.54 16.41 1.26
CA TYR A 180 3.51 16.03 2.23
C TYR A 180 3.90 16.37 3.67
N ARG A 181 5.16 16.15 4.03
CA ARG A 181 5.68 16.52 5.36
C ARG A 181 5.70 18.03 5.58
N LYS A 182 6.06 18.78 4.54
CA LYS A 182 6.11 20.23 4.62
C LYS A 182 4.73 20.89 4.66
N ILE A 183 3.69 20.24 4.17
CA ILE A 183 2.31 20.71 4.34
C ILE A 183 1.96 20.79 5.82
N THR A 184 2.18 19.72 6.59
CA THR A 184 1.87 19.71 8.03
C THR A 184 2.74 20.71 8.81
N ASP A 185 4.04 20.77 8.54
CA ASP A 185 4.97 21.73 9.13
C ASP A 185 4.48 23.19 8.93
N THR A 186 4.05 23.53 7.72
CA THR A 186 3.61 24.90 7.41
C THR A 186 2.21 25.24 7.91
N LEU A 187 1.32 24.27 8.07
CA LEU A 187 -0.03 24.47 8.62
C LEU A 187 -0.07 24.49 10.15
N PHE A 188 0.87 23.82 10.80
CA PHE A 188 0.83 23.61 12.25
C PHE A 188 2.16 23.97 12.96
N PRO A 189 2.77 25.15 12.69
CA PRO A 189 4.13 25.47 13.12
C PRO A 189 4.32 25.52 14.64
N ASP A 190 3.25 25.73 15.42
CA ASP A 190 3.31 25.88 16.89
C ASP A 190 2.89 24.59 17.63
N THR A 191 2.70 23.49 16.92
CA THR A 191 2.21 22.23 17.48
C THR A 191 3.16 21.07 17.20
N ILE A 192 2.83 19.87 17.71
CA ILE A 192 3.58 18.64 17.44
C ILE A 192 3.62 18.25 15.97
N TYR A 193 2.72 18.76 15.14
CA TYR A 193 2.66 18.47 13.72
C TYR A 193 3.68 19.26 12.87
N SER A 194 4.41 20.20 13.49
CA SER A 194 5.54 20.88 12.86
C SER A 194 6.83 20.05 12.82
N VAL A 195 6.85 18.91 13.51
CA VAL A 195 8.01 18.01 13.56
C VAL A 195 7.72 16.67 12.90
N GLU A 196 8.78 16.02 12.42
CA GLU A 196 8.68 14.72 11.76
C GLU A 196 8.71 13.58 12.79
N SER A 197 7.57 12.96 13.07
CA SER A 197 7.47 11.85 14.03
C SER A 197 8.26 10.62 13.61
N GLY A 198 8.38 10.38 12.30
CA GLY A 198 9.20 9.32 11.73
C GLY A 198 10.71 9.56 11.87
N GLY A 199 11.10 10.82 12.02
CA GLY A 199 12.49 11.26 12.14
C GLY A 199 13.06 11.86 10.85
N ASP A 200 13.72 13.02 11.00
CA ASP A 200 14.50 13.64 9.94
C ASP A 200 15.93 13.07 9.98
N PRO A 201 16.48 12.51 8.89
CA PRO A 201 17.85 11.96 8.87
C PRO A 201 18.92 12.96 9.33
N ASP A 202 18.71 14.25 9.11
CA ASP A 202 19.64 15.31 9.56
C ASP A 202 19.52 15.57 11.08
N VAL A 203 18.46 15.08 11.75
CA VAL A 203 18.14 15.30 13.17
C VAL A 203 18.21 14.02 14.01
N ILE A 204 17.88 12.85 13.44
CA ILE A 204 17.91 11.54 14.13
C ILE A 204 19.21 11.33 14.94
N PRO A 205 20.42 11.66 14.42
CA PRO A 205 21.67 11.46 15.20
C PRO A 205 21.82 12.32 16.44
N GLN A 206 20.88 13.21 16.74
CA GLN A 206 20.86 13.99 17.97
C GLN A 206 20.12 13.28 19.12
N LEU A 207 19.38 12.18 18.82
CA LEU A 207 18.67 11.42 19.84
C LEU A 207 19.64 10.63 20.70
N THR A 208 19.58 10.85 22.00
CA THR A 208 20.36 10.08 22.98
C THR A 208 19.56 8.89 23.53
N TYR A 209 20.26 7.84 23.93
CA TYR A 209 19.63 6.68 24.58
C TYR A 209 18.84 7.05 25.84
N ALA A 210 19.29 8.03 26.62
CA ALA A 210 18.56 8.53 27.80
C ALA A 210 17.21 9.16 27.43
N GLN A 211 17.17 10.01 26.38
CA GLN A 211 15.93 10.61 25.89
C GLN A 211 14.97 9.55 25.32
N PHE A 212 15.51 8.55 24.63
CA PHE A 212 14.76 7.41 24.13
C PHE A 212 14.09 6.63 25.27
N LEU A 213 14.80 6.27 26.33
CA LEU A 213 14.22 5.60 27.50
C LEU A 213 13.19 6.46 28.25
N ASP A 214 13.42 7.77 28.33
CA ASP A 214 12.46 8.70 28.98
C ASP A 214 11.15 8.81 28.18
N PHE A 215 11.22 8.68 26.86
CA PHE A 215 10.03 8.66 26.00
C PHE A 215 9.13 7.47 26.32
N HIS A 216 9.70 6.26 26.43
CA HIS A 216 8.96 5.07 26.84
C HIS A 216 8.34 5.22 28.22
N ARG A 217 9.14 5.60 29.23
CA ARG A 217 8.66 5.79 30.62
C ARG A 217 7.48 6.77 30.69
N LYS A 218 7.50 7.80 29.83
CA LYS A 218 6.47 8.85 29.81
C LYS A 218 5.19 8.38 29.15
N TYR A 219 5.25 7.75 27.98
CA TYR A 219 4.09 7.54 27.13
C TYR A 219 3.55 6.12 27.12
N TYR A 220 4.38 5.08 27.36
CA TYR A 220 4.00 3.67 27.29
C TYR A 220 3.48 3.17 28.65
N HIS A 221 2.38 3.77 29.07
CA HIS A 221 1.74 3.43 30.33
C HIS A 221 0.25 3.18 30.11
N PRO A 222 -0.39 2.19 30.82
CA PRO A 222 -1.82 1.91 30.65
C PRO A 222 -2.74 3.10 30.75
N SER A 223 -2.44 4.09 31.62
CA SER A 223 -3.25 5.32 31.72
C SER A 223 -3.24 6.20 30.46
N ASN A 224 -2.30 5.98 29.54
CA ASN A 224 -2.18 6.64 28.23
C ASN A 224 -2.62 5.74 27.07
N SER A 225 -3.00 4.48 27.34
CA SER A 225 -3.31 3.50 26.31
C SER A 225 -4.75 3.58 25.82
N TYR A 226 -4.92 3.17 24.56
CA TYR A 226 -6.16 2.94 23.83
C TYR A 226 -6.16 1.50 23.34
N ILE A 227 -6.91 0.63 24.00
CA ILE A 227 -7.00 -0.81 23.68
C ILE A 227 -8.26 -1.04 22.87
N TYR A 228 -8.15 -1.75 21.77
CA TYR A 228 -9.23 -2.05 20.86
C TYR A 228 -9.34 -3.55 20.60
N LEU A 229 -10.56 -4.08 20.65
CA LEU A 229 -10.91 -5.46 20.35
C LEU A 229 -12.05 -5.49 19.32
N TYR A 230 -11.93 -6.33 18.30
CA TYR A 230 -12.92 -6.49 17.23
C TYR A 230 -13.10 -7.96 16.85
N GLY A 231 -14.34 -8.34 16.56
CA GLY A 231 -14.65 -9.62 15.94
C GLY A 231 -15.38 -10.61 16.87
N ASN A 232 -15.40 -11.87 16.43
CA ASN A 232 -16.06 -12.97 17.13
C ASN A 232 -15.12 -13.60 18.17
N MET A 233 -15.23 -13.14 19.41
CA MET A 233 -14.41 -13.65 20.53
C MET A 233 -15.23 -13.70 21.84
N ASP A 234 -14.71 -14.42 22.83
CA ASP A 234 -15.16 -14.27 24.22
C ASP A 234 -14.53 -13.00 24.81
N VAL A 235 -15.31 -11.92 24.80
CA VAL A 235 -14.86 -10.60 25.27
C VAL A 235 -14.46 -10.64 26.74
N ALA A 236 -15.19 -11.38 27.58
CA ALA A 236 -14.91 -11.48 29.01
C ALA A 236 -13.58 -12.17 29.29
N GLU A 237 -13.27 -13.25 28.57
CA GLU A 237 -11.98 -13.95 28.63
C GLU A 237 -10.81 -13.05 28.24
N LYS A 238 -10.93 -12.34 27.11
CA LYS A 238 -9.85 -11.46 26.63
C LYS A 238 -9.61 -10.28 27.58
N LEU A 239 -10.67 -9.68 28.11
CA LEU A 239 -10.56 -8.62 29.12
C LEU A 239 -9.96 -9.11 30.44
N ALA A 240 -10.35 -10.32 30.90
CA ALA A 240 -9.76 -10.92 32.10
C ALA A 240 -8.26 -11.14 31.91
N PHE A 241 -7.85 -11.68 30.77
CA PHE A 241 -6.44 -11.87 30.44
C PHE A 241 -5.66 -10.54 30.42
N ILE A 242 -6.18 -9.50 29.79
CA ILE A 242 -5.53 -8.18 29.72
C ILE A 242 -5.33 -7.59 31.11
N ASP A 243 -6.34 -7.72 32.00
CA ASP A 243 -6.21 -7.26 33.40
C ASP A 243 -5.20 -8.10 34.18
N GLU A 244 -5.40 -9.42 34.27
CA GLU A 244 -4.63 -10.32 35.14
C GLU A 244 -3.17 -10.41 34.73
N ALA A 245 -2.88 -10.41 33.43
CA ALA A 245 -1.52 -10.57 32.93
C ALA A 245 -0.73 -9.24 32.91
N TYR A 246 -1.42 -8.09 32.79
CA TYR A 246 -0.77 -6.79 32.55
C TYR A 246 -1.32 -5.64 33.35
N LEU A 247 -2.59 -5.22 33.19
CA LEU A 247 -3.08 -3.95 33.73
C LEU A 247 -3.10 -3.92 35.27
N CYS A 248 -3.32 -5.06 35.93
CA CYS A 248 -3.31 -5.16 37.40
C CYS A 248 -1.97 -4.80 38.03
N GLN A 249 -0.86 -4.81 37.25
CA GLN A 249 0.48 -4.49 37.74
C GLN A 249 0.72 -2.98 37.86
N PHE A 250 -0.11 -2.15 37.22
CA PHE A 250 0.05 -0.69 37.17
C PHE A 250 -0.99 0.04 38.03
N ASP A 251 -0.64 1.22 38.47
CA ASP A 251 -1.55 2.16 39.11
C ASP A 251 -1.91 3.30 38.15
N ASN A 252 -2.98 4.03 38.45
CA ASN A 252 -3.33 5.22 37.65
C ASN A 252 -2.28 6.31 37.80
N THR A 253 -1.82 6.85 36.67
CA THR A 253 -0.90 7.99 36.63
C THR A 253 -1.37 9.03 35.64
N ARG A 254 -1.07 10.30 35.88
CA ARG A 254 -1.35 11.36 34.92
C ARG A 254 -0.22 11.42 33.89
N VAL A 255 -0.56 11.14 32.63
CA VAL A 255 0.35 11.30 31.51
C VAL A 255 0.01 12.58 30.75
N ASP A 256 1.00 13.46 30.63
CA ASP A 256 0.88 14.69 29.82
C ASP A 256 1.17 14.35 28.36
N SER A 257 0.10 13.98 27.66
CA SER A 257 0.11 13.61 26.23
C SER A 257 -0.95 14.38 25.44
N ALA A 258 -1.48 15.48 25.97
CA ALA A 258 -2.51 16.26 25.31
C ALA A 258 -1.99 16.86 23.99
N ILE A 259 -2.82 16.81 22.96
CA ILE A 259 -2.54 17.34 21.64
C ILE A 259 -3.22 18.71 21.53
N ALA A 260 -2.41 19.75 21.27
CA ALA A 260 -2.92 21.10 21.13
C ALA A 260 -3.32 21.39 19.68
N LYS A 261 -4.36 22.22 19.51
CA LYS A 261 -4.74 22.77 18.22
C LYS A 261 -3.87 23.97 17.86
N GLN A 262 -3.56 24.10 16.58
CA GLN A 262 -2.95 25.30 16.01
C GLN A 262 -3.97 26.43 16.02
N ALA A 263 -3.55 27.60 16.48
CA ALA A 263 -4.36 28.82 16.35
C ALA A 263 -4.41 29.27 14.87
N PRO A 264 -5.56 29.79 14.40
CA PRO A 264 -5.65 30.31 13.03
C PRO A 264 -4.61 31.39 12.75
N PHE A 265 -4.10 31.42 11.53
CA PHE A 265 -3.14 32.45 11.11
C PHE A 265 -3.80 33.82 10.89
N ALA A 266 -3.03 34.89 11.04
CA ALA A 266 -3.49 36.22 10.67
C ALA A 266 -3.54 36.41 9.13
N HIS A 267 -2.67 35.70 8.39
CA HIS A 267 -2.54 35.76 6.95
C HIS A 267 -2.06 34.40 6.44
N THR A 268 -2.35 34.08 5.16
CA THR A 268 -1.82 32.91 4.47
C THR A 268 -0.31 32.80 4.65
N SER A 269 0.17 31.65 5.07
CA SER A 269 1.60 31.34 5.11
C SER A 269 2.10 31.03 3.70
N VAL A 270 3.24 31.62 3.30
CA VAL A 270 3.87 31.33 1.99
C VAL A 270 5.31 30.96 2.25
N THR A 271 5.69 29.73 1.91
CA THR A 271 7.01 29.17 2.18
C THR A 271 7.58 28.43 0.96
N ARG A 272 8.89 28.23 0.96
CA ARG A 272 9.63 27.60 -0.14
C ARG A 272 10.64 26.59 0.40
N GLY A 273 10.81 25.47 -0.30
CA GLY A 273 11.85 24.49 -0.07
C GLY A 273 12.47 23.97 -1.35
N GLU A 274 13.45 23.07 -1.21
CA GLU A 274 14.17 22.48 -2.34
C GLU A 274 14.18 20.95 -2.24
N TYR A 275 14.17 20.28 -3.39
CA TYR A 275 14.37 18.85 -3.50
C TYR A 275 15.46 18.51 -4.52
N PRO A 276 16.19 17.38 -4.37
CA PRO A 276 17.26 17.01 -5.27
C PRO A 276 16.74 16.51 -6.60
N ILE A 277 17.40 16.94 -7.68
CA ILE A 277 17.28 16.38 -9.03
C ILE A 277 18.65 16.01 -9.59
N GLY A 278 18.66 15.13 -10.59
CA GLY A 278 19.88 14.75 -11.30
C GLY A 278 20.51 15.94 -12.06
N ASN A 279 21.81 15.83 -12.38
CA ASN A 279 22.50 16.92 -13.07
C ASN A 279 21.97 17.18 -14.48
N ASP A 280 21.47 16.14 -15.15
CA ASP A 280 20.91 16.19 -16.50
C ASP A 280 19.40 16.47 -16.53
N ASP A 281 18.72 16.48 -15.37
CA ASP A 281 17.28 16.74 -15.26
C ASP A 281 16.96 18.21 -15.56
N ARG A 282 15.72 18.48 -15.96
CA ARG A 282 15.22 19.82 -16.21
C ARG A 282 14.85 20.50 -14.89
N GLU A 283 15.14 21.79 -14.79
CA GLU A 283 14.65 22.65 -13.70
C GLU A 283 13.34 23.37 -14.09
N ASP A 284 13.15 23.63 -15.40
CA ASP A 284 11.93 24.25 -15.92
C ASP A 284 10.75 23.28 -15.83
N ASN A 285 9.60 23.76 -15.37
CA ASN A 285 8.38 22.97 -15.12
C ASN A 285 8.63 21.75 -14.22
N ALA A 286 9.44 21.92 -13.18
CA ALA A 286 9.77 20.81 -12.25
C ALA A 286 9.46 21.15 -10.80
N ALA A 287 8.89 22.31 -10.49
CA ALA A 287 8.45 22.66 -9.15
C ALA A 287 7.09 22.01 -8.83
N TYR A 288 6.88 21.79 -7.53
CA TYR A 288 5.61 21.32 -6.94
C TYR A 288 5.04 22.42 -6.06
N MET A 289 3.73 22.55 -6.03
CA MET A 289 3.04 23.49 -5.16
C MET A 289 1.93 22.78 -4.39
N ALA A 290 1.81 23.07 -3.11
CA ALA A 290 0.65 22.71 -2.29
C ALA A 290 -0.03 23.99 -1.78
N TYR A 291 -1.33 24.13 -2.03
CA TYR A 291 -2.18 25.13 -1.39
C TYR A 291 -3.13 24.39 -0.45
N SER A 292 -3.02 24.67 0.85
CA SER A 292 -3.62 23.86 1.91
C SER A 292 -4.40 24.69 2.90
N TRP A 293 -5.53 24.18 3.41
CA TRP A 293 -6.41 24.82 4.38
C TRP A 293 -6.72 23.88 5.54
N VAL A 294 -6.63 24.36 6.76
CA VAL A 294 -7.15 23.65 7.93
C VAL A 294 -8.67 23.83 7.97
N VAL A 295 -9.41 22.72 8.01
CA VAL A 295 -10.87 22.70 7.80
C VAL A 295 -11.66 22.22 9.02
N GLY A 296 -11.31 22.64 10.21
CA GLY A 296 -12.12 22.44 11.39
C GLY A 296 -11.60 21.40 12.37
N ASP A 297 -12.45 20.45 12.79
CA ASP A 297 -12.20 19.52 13.89
C ASP A 297 -12.55 18.08 13.49
N SER A 298 -11.65 17.13 13.76
CA SER A 298 -11.87 15.71 13.49
C SER A 298 -13.07 15.10 14.25
N LEU A 299 -13.53 15.72 15.32
CA LEU A 299 -14.72 15.28 16.06
C LEU A 299 -16.05 15.62 15.36
N ASP A 300 -16.01 16.42 14.28
CA ASP A 300 -17.17 16.72 13.44
C ASP A 300 -17.23 15.78 12.23
N ALA A 301 -17.89 14.65 12.41
CA ALA A 301 -18.02 13.64 11.34
C ALA A 301 -18.69 14.17 10.08
N LYS A 302 -19.66 15.10 10.22
CA LYS A 302 -20.35 15.70 9.09
C LYS A 302 -19.43 16.60 8.27
N LEU A 303 -18.61 17.38 8.96
CA LEU A 303 -17.60 18.22 8.32
C LEU A 303 -16.55 17.36 7.59
N CYS A 304 -16.01 16.34 8.26
CA CYS A 304 -15.01 15.44 7.68
C CYS A 304 -15.54 14.74 6.42
N LEU A 305 -16.73 14.12 6.51
CA LEU A 305 -17.33 13.45 5.37
C LEU A 305 -17.75 14.44 4.27
N GLY A 306 -18.25 15.63 4.67
CA GLY A 306 -18.57 16.72 3.75
C GLY A 306 -17.36 17.17 2.93
N PHE A 307 -16.20 17.34 3.56
CA PHE A 307 -14.96 17.70 2.86
C PHE A 307 -14.42 16.56 1.99
N GLN A 308 -14.56 15.30 2.40
CA GLN A 308 -14.18 14.16 1.56
C GLN A 308 -14.99 14.13 0.25
N ILE A 309 -16.29 14.40 0.33
CA ILE A 309 -17.16 14.49 -0.85
C ILE A 309 -16.84 15.73 -1.68
N LEU A 310 -16.62 16.87 -1.03
CA LEU A 310 -16.28 18.12 -1.69
C LEU A 310 -14.93 18.03 -2.42
N GLU A 311 -13.92 17.45 -1.78
CA GLU A 311 -12.60 17.23 -2.39
C GLU A 311 -12.73 16.42 -3.68
N TYR A 312 -13.45 15.29 -3.63
CA TYR A 312 -13.73 14.48 -4.82
C TYR A 312 -14.40 15.30 -5.94
N ALA A 313 -15.43 16.06 -5.60
CA ALA A 313 -16.17 16.86 -6.57
C ALA A 313 -15.35 18.02 -7.16
N LEU A 314 -14.41 18.59 -6.40
CA LEU A 314 -13.59 19.72 -6.83
C LEU A 314 -12.33 19.29 -7.60
N MET A 315 -11.75 18.12 -7.26
CA MET A 315 -10.40 17.74 -7.69
C MET A 315 -10.30 16.38 -8.38
N GLU A 316 -11.06 15.35 -7.94
CA GLU A 316 -10.85 13.98 -8.37
C GLU A 316 -11.79 13.54 -9.49
N ALA A 317 -13.04 14.01 -9.47
CA ALA A 317 -14.00 13.66 -10.50
C ALA A 317 -13.48 14.11 -11.89
N PRO A 318 -13.67 13.31 -12.96
CA PRO A 318 -13.33 13.74 -14.32
C PRO A 318 -14.00 15.08 -14.66
N GLY A 319 -13.18 16.08 -15.04
CA GLY A 319 -13.63 17.43 -15.28
C GLY A 319 -13.99 18.24 -14.03
N ALA A 320 -13.48 17.82 -12.88
CA ALA A 320 -13.59 18.57 -11.63
C ALA A 320 -13.18 20.04 -11.82
N PRO A 321 -14.00 21.00 -11.33
CA PRO A 321 -13.91 22.39 -11.77
C PRO A 321 -12.57 23.07 -11.41
N LEU A 322 -12.01 22.84 -10.23
CA LEU A 322 -10.71 23.42 -9.86
C LEU A 322 -9.58 22.83 -10.69
N LYS A 323 -9.56 21.52 -10.86
CA LYS A 323 -8.57 20.83 -11.68
C LYS A 323 -8.63 21.32 -13.13
N GLN A 324 -9.83 21.42 -13.69
CA GLN A 324 -10.02 21.87 -15.07
C GLN A 324 -9.63 23.33 -15.26
N ALA A 325 -9.97 24.22 -14.31
CA ALA A 325 -9.60 25.63 -14.38
C ALA A 325 -8.07 25.84 -14.45
N LEU A 326 -7.31 25.01 -13.71
CA LEU A 326 -5.84 25.04 -13.74
C LEU A 326 -5.29 24.47 -15.06
N LEU A 327 -5.79 23.33 -15.51
CA LEU A 327 -5.39 22.69 -16.78
C LEU A 327 -5.70 23.57 -17.99
N ASP A 328 -6.83 24.29 -18.01
CA ASP A 328 -7.21 25.21 -19.08
C ASP A 328 -6.27 26.42 -19.19
N LYS A 329 -5.59 26.78 -18.11
CA LYS A 329 -4.55 27.79 -18.08
C LYS A 329 -3.16 27.24 -18.46
N GLY A 330 -3.02 25.93 -18.53
CA GLY A 330 -1.77 25.25 -18.81
C GLY A 330 -0.86 25.08 -17.59
N PHE A 331 -1.40 25.20 -16.37
CA PHE A 331 -0.66 24.95 -15.14
C PHE A 331 -0.68 23.47 -14.77
N GLY A 332 0.50 22.94 -14.53
CA GLY A 332 0.71 21.57 -14.05
C GLY A 332 0.43 20.48 -15.08
N GLU A 333 1.16 19.40 -14.99
CA GLU A 333 0.87 18.17 -15.76
C GLU A 333 0.00 17.20 -14.97
N ASP A 334 0.08 17.26 -13.62
CA ASP A 334 -0.73 16.47 -12.70
C ASP A 334 -1.22 17.35 -11.54
N ILE A 335 -2.52 17.28 -11.26
CA ILE A 335 -3.20 18.08 -10.25
C ILE A 335 -4.16 17.17 -9.52
N TYR A 336 -4.09 17.13 -8.17
CA TYR A 336 -4.95 16.30 -7.34
C TYR A 336 -5.24 16.93 -5.99
N GLY A 337 -6.32 16.48 -5.36
CA GLY A 337 -6.69 16.81 -3.99
C GLY A 337 -6.06 15.84 -2.99
N MET A 338 -5.92 16.27 -1.75
CA MET A 338 -5.57 15.44 -0.61
C MET A 338 -6.31 15.94 0.61
N PHE A 339 -7.18 15.11 1.18
CA PHE A 339 -7.89 15.43 2.41
C PHE A 339 -7.42 14.52 3.54
N GLU A 340 -6.79 15.10 4.56
CA GLU A 340 -6.24 14.39 5.72
C GLU A 340 -7.14 14.55 6.94
N THR A 341 -7.61 13.43 7.50
CA THR A 341 -8.55 13.37 8.63
C THR A 341 -7.95 12.80 9.92
N SER A 342 -6.77 12.21 9.86
CA SER A 342 -6.18 11.46 10.99
C SER A 342 -5.54 12.36 12.06
N LEU A 343 -5.64 13.69 11.91
CA LEU A 343 -5.16 14.72 12.83
C LEU A 343 -6.32 15.39 13.57
N ILE A 344 -6.02 16.00 14.73
CA ILE A 344 -7.04 16.74 15.50
C ILE A 344 -7.73 17.86 14.71
N GLN A 345 -7.01 18.47 13.78
CA GLN A 345 -7.52 19.43 12.80
C GLN A 345 -7.29 18.91 11.40
N PRO A 346 -8.33 18.40 10.73
CA PRO A 346 -8.25 17.98 9.35
C PRO A 346 -7.82 19.12 8.42
N TYR A 347 -7.19 18.79 7.31
CA TYR A 347 -6.81 19.76 6.30
C TYR A 347 -7.04 19.24 4.88
N LEU A 348 -7.36 20.16 3.98
CA LEU A 348 -7.47 19.93 2.55
C LEU A 348 -6.29 20.58 1.84
N SER A 349 -5.67 19.87 0.90
CA SER A 349 -4.60 20.40 0.04
C SER A 349 -4.94 20.21 -1.43
N ILE A 350 -4.63 21.21 -2.24
CA ILE A 350 -4.56 21.12 -3.69
C ILE A 350 -3.07 21.03 -4.05
N ILE A 351 -2.69 19.96 -4.72
CA ILE A 351 -1.30 19.69 -5.10
C ILE A 351 -1.19 19.81 -6.62
N ILE A 352 -0.21 20.56 -7.07
CA ILE A 352 0.05 20.85 -8.47
C ILE A 352 1.51 20.51 -8.75
N LYS A 353 1.74 19.67 -9.75
CA LYS A 353 3.06 19.19 -10.13
C LYS A 353 3.47 19.79 -11.48
N ASN A 354 4.77 19.92 -11.67
CA ASN A 354 5.37 20.33 -12.94
C ASN A 354 4.96 21.75 -13.34
N ILE A 355 5.25 22.71 -12.45
CA ILE A 355 5.06 24.16 -12.65
C ILE A 355 6.39 24.89 -12.56
N ASN A 356 6.41 26.17 -12.92
CA ASN A 356 7.52 27.08 -12.63
C ASN A 356 7.27 27.85 -11.34
N GLU A 357 8.32 28.26 -10.66
CA GLU A 357 8.23 29.02 -9.41
C GLU A 357 7.45 30.33 -9.57
N GLU A 358 7.60 31.01 -10.70
CA GLU A 358 6.91 32.27 -11.06
C GLU A 358 5.40 32.12 -11.27
N ASP A 359 4.89 30.92 -11.56
CA ASP A 359 3.48 30.67 -11.79
C ASP A 359 2.62 30.71 -10.52
N ARG A 360 3.26 30.63 -9.34
CA ARG A 360 2.61 30.53 -8.01
C ARG A 360 1.45 31.52 -7.81
N ASP A 361 1.71 32.81 -8.04
CA ASP A 361 0.70 33.84 -7.72
C ASP A 361 -0.50 33.77 -8.67
N GLU A 362 -0.28 33.44 -9.96
CA GLU A 362 -1.37 33.23 -10.92
C GLU A 362 -2.18 31.99 -10.60
N ILE A 363 -1.53 30.88 -10.20
CA ILE A 363 -2.18 29.65 -9.75
C ILE A 363 -3.09 29.92 -8.54
N VAL A 364 -2.59 30.62 -7.51
CA VAL A 364 -3.38 31.01 -6.34
C VAL A 364 -4.60 31.81 -6.76
N GLN A 365 -4.44 32.76 -7.67
CA GLN A 365 -5.55 33.58 -8.16
C GLN A 365 -6.59 32.78 -8.94
N VAL A 366 -6.16 31.84 -9.77
CA VAL A 366 -7.08 30.92 -10.50
C VAL A 366 -7.91 30.10 -9.51
N ILE A 367 -7.27 29.50 -8.50
CA ILE A 367 -7.95 28.71 -7.47
C ILE A 367 -8.98 29.59 -6.72
N GLN A 368 -8.57 30.77 -6.23
CA GLN A 368 -9.47 31.66 -5.49
C GLN A 368 -10.66 32.11 -6.35
N THR A 369 -10.40 32.50 -7.60
CA THR A 369 -11.46 32.93 -8.53
C THR A 369 -12.47 31.80 -8.81
N GLU A 370 -11.99 30.57 -8.99
CA GLU A 370 -12.88 29.43 -9.23
C GLU A 370 -13.67 29.06 -7.98
N LEU A 371 -13.05 29.11 -6.78
CA LEU A 371 -13.75 28.89 -5.51
C LEU A 371 -14.85 29.92 -5.28
N GLU A 372 -14.59 31.22 -5.53
CA GLU A 372 -15.62 32.29 -5.45
C GLU A 372 -16.78 32.03 -6.41
N LYS A 373 -16.46 31.67 -7.66
CA LYS A 373 -17.47 31.33 -8.68
C LYS A 373 -18.33 30.13 -8.25
N LEU A 374 -17.74 29.08 -7.69
CA LEU A 374 -18.45 27.89 -7.23
C LEU A 374 -19.30 28.19 -5.98
N ALA A 375 -18.78 29.00 -5.04
CA ALA A 375 -19.53 29.39 -3.86
C ALA A 375 -20.73 30.29 -4.17
N ASP A 376 -20.67 31.13 -5.23
CA ASP A 376 -21.75 32.06 -5.62
C ASP A 376 -22.68 31.45 -6.68
N GLY A 377 -22.13 30.65 -7.61
CA GLY A 377 -22.86 30.09 -8.74
C GLY A 377 -23.48 28.73 -8.48
N GLY A 378 -23.06 28.06 -7.40
CA GLY A 378 -23.43 26.69 -7.02
C GLY A 378 -22.58 25.62 -7.67
N LEU A 379 -22.43 24.51 -6.94
CA LEU A 379 -21.80 23.28 -7.41
C LEU A 379 -22.76 22.44 -8.25
N ASN A 380 -22.23 21.54 -9.08
CA ASN A 380 -23.06 20.57 -9.78
C ASN A 380 -23.68 19.57 -8.79
N HIS A 381 -24.97 19.69 -8.51
CA HIS A 381 -25.68 18.84 -7.56
C HIS A 381 -25.62 17.36 -7.95
N LYS A 382 -25.63 17.03 -9.25
CA LYS A 382 -25.56 15.64 -9.72
C LYS A 382 -24.20 15.01 -9.40
N THR A 383 -23.11 15.76 -9.57
CA THR A 383 -21.75 15.31 -9.21
C THR A 383 -21.62 15.09 -7.69
N LEU A 384 -22.16 16.00 -6.88
CA LEU A 384 -22.18 15.84 -5.42
C LEU A 384 -23.01 14.63 -4.98
N GLU A 385 -24.18 14.41 -5.58
CA GLU A 385 -25.04 13.25 -5.32
C GLU A 385 -24.33 11.95 -5.73
N GLY A 386 -23.64 11.94 -6.86
CA GLY A 386 -22.81 10.83 -7.32
C GLY A 386 -21.69 10.52 -6.34
N ALA A 387 -20.97 11.55 -5.88
CA ALA A 387 -19.92 11.40 -4.87
C ALA A 387 -20.47 10.85 -3.55
N LEU A 388 -21.60 11.38 -3.05
CA LEU A 388 -22.29 10.86 -1.87
C LEU A 388 -22.62 9.38 -2.00
N ASN A 389 -23.20 8.96 -3.12
CA ASN A 389 -23.55 7.56 -3.35
C ASN A 389 -22.31 6.66 -3.45
N TYR A 390 -21.26 7.12 -4.10
CA TYR A 390 -19.99 6.40 -4.22
C TYR A 390 -19.36 6.12 -2.85
N TYR A 391 -19.25 7.14 -1.99
CA TYR A 391 -18.68 6.98 -0.64
C TYR A 391 -19.61 6.19 0.28
N GLU A 392 -20.93 6.39 0.19
CA GLU A 392 -21.87 5.58 0.96
C GLU A 392 -21.83 4.10 0.56
N PHE A 393 -21.74 3.81 -0.75
CA PHE A 393 -21.57 2.43 -1.23
C PHE A 393 -20.31 1.78 -0.63
N LYS A 394 -19.17 2.47 -0.68
CA LYS A 394 -17.93 2.02 -0.08
C LYS A 394 -18.05 1.75 1.42
N SER A 395 -18.66 2.69 2.15
CA SER A 395 -18.83 2.55 3.61
C SER A 395 -19.72 1.36 3.97
N ARG A 396 -20.81 1.13 3.23
CA ARG A 396 -21.73 0.00 3.42
C ARG A 396 -21.13 -1.35 3.00
N GLU A 397 -20.40 -1.39 1.91
CA GLU A 397 -19.71 -2.60 1.43
C GLU A 397 -18.66 -3.03 2.46
N GLY A 398 -17.90 -2.07 3.00
CA GLY A 398 -16.83 -2.32 3.98
C GLY A 398 -15.82 -3.33 3.46
N ASP A 399 -15.52 -3.26 2.15
CA ASP A 399 -14.47 -4.06 1.52
C ASP A 399 -13.18 -3.23 1.46
N PHE A 400 -12.22 -3.61 2.28
CA PHE A 400 -10.90 -2.97 2.36
C PHE A 400 -9.81 -3.81 1.64
N GLY A 401 -10.22 -4.69 0.73
CA GLY A 401 -9.32 -5.59 0.02
C GLY A 401 -8.59 -6.55 0.99
N ARG A 402 -7.27 -6.55 0.95
CA ARG A 402 -6.44 -7.42 1.81
C ARG A 402 -6.35 -6.96 3.28
N TRP A 403 -6.80 -5.75 3.60
CA TRP A 403 -6.72 -5.22 4.96
C TRP A 403 -7.86 -5.77 5.83
N PRO A 404 -7.58 -6.29 7.04
CA PRO A 404 -8.63 -6.74 7.94
C PRO A 404 -9.62 -5.62 8.24
N LYS A 405 -10.90 -5.94 8.17
CA LYS A 405 -11.98 -4.98 8.45
C LYS A 405 -11.87 -4.38 9.85
N GLY A 406 -11.53 -5.22 10.84
CA GLY A 406 -11.31 -4.77 12.21
C GLY A 406 -10.15 -3.79 12.35
N LEU A 407 -9.05 -3.97 11.59
CA LEU A 407 -7.95 -3.03 11.56
C LEU A 407 -8.41 -1.65 11.06
N MET A 408 -9.12 -1.61 9.93
CA MET A 408 -9.55 -0.34 9.33
C MET A 408 -10.51 0.42 10.24
N TYR A 409 -11.47 -0.28 10.87
CA TYR A 409 -12.34 0.34 11.87
C TYR A 409 -11.56 0.78 13.11
N GLY A 410 -10.56 0.00 13.56
CA GLY A 410 -9.72 0.35 14.70
C GLY A 410 -8.90 1.63 14.46
N LEU A 411 -8.37 1.82 13.25
CA LEU A 411 -7.68 3.06 12.87
C LEU A 411 -8.65 4.23 12.80
N GLN A 412 -9.82 4.04 12.17
CA GLN A 412 -10.85 5.07 12.07
C GLN A 412 -11.41 5.51 13.44
N LEU A 413 -11.48 4.61 14.43
CA LEU A 413 -11.81 4.97 15.79
C LEU A 413 -10.86 6.02 16.37
N MET A 414 -9.57 5.89 16.08
CA MET A 414 -8.53 6.78 16.61
C MET A 414 -8.68 8.22 16.12
N ASP A 415 -9.30 8.47 14.98
CA ASP A 415 -9.52 9.82 14.43
C ASP A 415 -10.46 10.69 15.28
N SER A 416 -11.22 10.08 16.20
CA SER A 416 -12.01 10.80 17.20
C SER A 416 -11.62 10.44 18.64
N TRP A 417 -11.37 9.16 18.92
CA TRP A 417 -11.12 8.67 20.27
C TRP A 417 -9.84 9.23 20.89
N LEU A 418 -8.82 9.45 20.06
CA LEU A 418 -7.55 10.05 20.52
C LEU A 418 -7.74 11.46 21.09
N TYR A 419 -8.75 12.19 20.65
CA TYR A 419 -9.00 13.59 21.00
C TYR A 419 -10.15 13.79 22.00
N ASP A 420 -11.08 12.84 22.08
CA ASP A 420 -12.13 12.77 23.11
C ASP A 420 -12.33 11.32 23.58
N ASP A 421 -11.90 11.05 24.82
CA ASP A 421 -11.95 9.71 25.43
C ASP A 421 -13.34 9.08 25.44
N ASN A 422 -14.41 9.85 25.26
CA ASN A 422 -15.82 9.39 25.29
C ASN A 422 -16.43 9.23 23.90
N LYS A 423 -15.68 9.50 22.84
CA LYS A 423 -16.19 9.52 21.45
C LYS A 423 -15.45 8.58 20.48
N PRO A 424 -15.28 7.27 20.80
CA PRO A 424 -14.58 6.36 19.90
C PRO A 424 -15.35 6.06 18.60
N PHE A 425 -16.69 6.09 18.61
CA PHE A 425 -17.53 5.53 17.54
C PHE A 425 -18.11 6.59 16.59
N VAL A 426 -17.64 7.81 16.63
CA VAL A 426 -18.21 8.94 15.87
C VAL A 426 -18.22 8.66 14.37
N HIS A 427 -17.09 8.24 13.83
CA HIS A 427 -16.94 8.03 12.38
C HIS A 427 -17.52 6.70 11.88
N LEU A 428 -17.90 5.77 12.78
CA LEU A 428 -18.54 4.51 12.38
C LEU A 428 -20.04 4.63 12.19
N LYS A 429 -20.67 5.72 12.67
CA LYS A 429 -22.11 6.01 12.56
C LYS A 429 -22.37 6.91 11.36
N PHE A 430 -22.08 6.41 10.18
CA PHE A 430 -22.06 7.25 8.98
C PHE A 430 -23.46 7.44 8.34
N GLN A 431 -24.44 6.58 8.60
CA GLN A 431 -25.72 6.63 7.86
C GLN A 431 -26.45 7.95 8.08
N ALA A 432 -26.62 8.38 9.33
CA ALA A 432 -27.28 9.65 9.64
C ALA A 432 -26.52 10.84 9.03
N VAL A 433 -25.19 10.75 8.97
CA VAL A 433 -24.36 11.81 8.37
C VAL A 433 -24.60 11.90 6.87
N TYR A 434 -24.66 10.77 6.14
CA TYR A 434 -25.02 10.78 4.71
C TYR A 434 -26.41 11.35 4.46
N ASP A 435 -27.40 11.02 5.30
CA ASP A 435 -28.74 11.56 5.18
C ASP A 435 -28.77 13.08 5.38
N GLU A 436 -28.06 13.60 6.38
CA GLU A 436 -27.88 15.04 6.59
C GLU A 436 -27.14 15.74 5.45
N LEU A 437 -26.13 15.12 4.86
CA LEU A 437 -25.40 15.68 3.72
C LEU A 437 -26.30 15.73 2.46
N ARG A 438 -27.16 14.70 2.22
CA ARG A 438 -28.16 14.73 1.15
C ARG A 438 -29.16 15.87 1.33
N GLU A 439 -29.64 16.10 2.53
CA GLU A 439 -30.45 17.28 2.82
C GLU A 439 -29.68 18.57 2.56
N GLY A 440 -28.41 18.60 2.87
CA GLY A 440 -27.50 19.73 2.68
C GLY A 440 -27.33 20.14 1.22
N LEU A 441 -27.41 19.20 0.25
CA LEU A 441 -27.30 19.48 -1.18
C LEU A 441 -28.26 20.60 -1.64
N SER A 442 -29.53 20.55 -1.19
CA SER A 442 -30.51 21.54 -1.57
C SER A 442 -30.47 22.83 -0.74
N LYS A 443 -29.66 22.87 0.31
CA LYS A 443 -29.55 23.99 1.26
C LYS A 443 -28.26 24.80 1.11
N GLY A 444 -27.41 24.48 0.11
CA GLY A 444 -26.13 25.18 -0.12
C GLY A 444 -25.03 24.83 0.87
N TYR A 445 -25.12 23.65 1.52
CA TYR A 445 -24.13 23.24 2.54
C TYR A 445 -22.69 23.16 1.99
N PHE A 446 -22.52 22.62 0.78
CA PHE A 446 -21.19 22.47 0.18
C PHE A 446 -20.60 23.80 -0.28
N GLU A 447 -21.45 24.71 -0.77
CA GLU A 447 -21.08 26.09 -1.08
C GLU A 447 -20.65 26.86 0.19
N ASP A 448 -21.35 26.62 1.31
CA ASP A 448 -20.97 27.18 2.60
C ASP A 448 -19.65 26.63 3.12
N LEU A 449 -19.32 25.34 2.87
CA LEU A 449 -17.99 24.78 3.20
C LEU A 449 -16.88 25.51 2.43
N ILE A 450 -17.05 25.74 1.12
CA ILE A 450 -16.09 26.50 0.32
C ILE A 450 -15.93 27.91 0.89
N ARG A 451 -17.03 28.58 1.17
CA ARG A 451 -17.01 29.98 1.64
C ARG A 451 -16.29 30.11 2.97
N HIS A 452 -16.69 29.30 3.98
CA HIS A 452 -16.17 29.44 5.34
C HIS A 452 -14.77 28.89 5.53
N TYR A 453 -14.44 27.77 4.86
CA TYR A 453 -13.19 27.05 5.14
C TYR A 453 -12.11 27.21 4.06
N MET A 454 -12.44 27.76 2.87
CA MET A 454 -11.47 27.95 1.80
C MET A 454 -11.31 29.43 1.41
N ILE A 455 -12.40 30.20 1.32
CA ILE A 455 -12.34 31.62 0.93
C ILE A 455 -12.08 32.53 2.13
N ASP A 456 -12.90 32.42 3.19
CA ASP A 456 -12.84 33.30 4.36
C ASP A 456 -11.78 32.83 5.40
N ASN A 457 -11.18 31.68 5.17
CA ASN A 457 -10.24 31.04 6.10
C ASN A 457 -8.81 31.53 5.88
N THR A 458 -8.23 32.18 6.87
CA THR A 458 -6.83 32.60 6.87
C THR A 458 -5.84 31.52 7.36
N HIS A 459 -6.34 30.42 7.96
CA HIS A 459 -5.51 29.29 8.37
C HIS A 459 -5.19 28.41 7.17
N CYS A 460 -4.37 28.93 6.29
CA CYS A 460 -3.95 28.27 5.05
C CYS A 460 -2.47 28.53 4.75
N SER A 461 -1.89 27.67 3.93
CA SER A 461 -0.49 27.67 3.56
C SER A 461 -0.31 27.44 2.07
N VAL A 462 0.58 28.19 1.44
CA VAL A 462 1.11 27.93 0.11
C VAL A 462 2.56 27.51 0.26
N TYR A 463 2.85 26.26 -0.05
CA TYR A 463 4.21 25.72 -0.04
C TYR A 463 4.68 25.42 -1.45
N LEU A 464 5.87 25.92 -1.81
CA LEU A 464 6.51 25.69 -3.09
C LEU A 464 7.77 24.84 -2.89
N LEU A 465 7.86 23.70 -3.56
CA LEU A 465 9.00 22.80 -3.53
C LEU A 465 9.71 22.85 -4.89
N CYS A 466 10.92 23.43 -4.92
CA CYS A 466 11.66 23.70 -6.14
C CYS A 466 12.77 22.67 -6.39
N PRO A 467 13.04 22.31 -7.65
CA PRO A 467 14.13 21.41 -7.98
C PRO A 467 15.48 22.09 -7.70
N SER A 468 16.49 21.30 -7.29
CA SER A 468 17.86 21.79 -7.04
C SER A 468 18.89 20.76 -7.49
N LYS A 469 19.62 21.08 -8.58
CA LYS A 469 20.68 20.22 -9.12
C LYS A 469 21.82 20.03 -8.14
N GLY A 470 22.27 18.78 -8.01
CA GLY A 470 23.39 18.42 -7.16
C GLY A 470 23.14 18.57 -5.65
N LEU A 471 21.89 18.82 -5.20
CA LEU A 471 21.56 18.98 -3.78
C LEU A 471 21.89 17.72 -2.99
N ALA A 472 21.56 16.52 -3.52
CA ALA A 472 21.87 15.26 -2.86
C ALA A 472 23.39 15.09 -2.67
N ALA A 473 24.19 15.31 -3.73
CA ALA A 473 25.64 15.21 -3.64
C ALA A 473 26.24 16.23 -2.67
N ARG A 474 25.73 17.47 -2.65
CA ARG A 474 26.18 18.49 -1.68
C ARG A 474 25.86 18.08 -0.25
N LYS A 475 24.67 17.53 0.02
CA LYS A 475 24.29 17.04 1.36
C LYS A 475 25.15 15.85 1.77
N GLU A 476 25.37 14.88 0.91
CA GLU A 476 26.23 13.72 1.18
C GLU A 476 27.67 14.15 1.46
N GLN A 477 28.23 15.05 0.65
CA GLN A 477 29.57 15.55 0.87
C GLN A 477 29.68 16.33 2.18
N ALA A 478 28.71 17.20 2.48
CA ALA A 478 28.69 17.95 3.72
C ALA A 478 28.65 17.02 4.96
N LEU A 479 27.83 15.97 4.91
CA LEU A 479 27.78 14.98 5.97
C LEU A 479 29.10 14.20 6.08
N ALA A 480 29.69 13.78 4.95
CA ALA A 480 30.98 13.08 4.95
C ALA A 480 32.10 13.97 5.51
N ASP A 481 32.16 15.26 5.14
CA ASP A 481 33.14 16.21 5.68
C ASP A 481 32.94 16.44 7.19
N GLN A 482 31.69 16.59 7.65
CA GLN A 482 31.37 16.71 9.08
C GLN A 482 31.82 15.49 9.87
N LEU A 483 31.56 14.28 9.38
CA LEU A 483 31.94 13.04 10.04
C LEU A 483 33.46 12.83 10.00
N ALA A 484 34.13 13.24 8.90
CA ALA A 484 35.57 13.21 8.80
C ALA A 484 36.23 14.19 9.79
N GLU A 485 35.70 15.41 9.93
CA GLU A 485 36.16 16.38 10.93
C GLU A 485 35.94 15.85 12.37
N TYR A 486 34.77 15.28 12.64
CA TYR A 486 34.50 14.66 13.92
C TYR A 486 35.48 13.52 14.21
N LYS A 487 35.68 12.60 13.27
CA LYS A 487 36.65 11.51 13.40
C LYS A 487 38.06 12.02 13.67
N ALA A 488 38.47 13.07 12.95
CA ALA A 488 39.79 13.68 13.16
C ALA A 488 39.97 14.35 14.52
N SER A 489 38.88 14.73 15.19
CA SER A 489 38.90 15.32 16.53
C SER A 489 39.02 14.29 17.65
N LEU A 490 38.77 13.01 17.38
CA LEU A 490 38.82 11.92 18.34
C LEU A 490 40.25 11.52 18.67
N SER A 491 40.50 11.14 19.92
CA SER A 491 41.71 10.50 20.35
C SER A 491 41.84 9.06 19.84
N GLU A 492 43.01 8.50 19.85
CA GLU A 492 43.26 7.08 19.50
C GLU A 492 42.38 6.13 20.34
N GLU A 493 42.21 6.42 21.62
CA GLU A 493 41.37 5.63 22.52
C GLU A 493 39.88 5.70 22.16
N GLU A 494 39.36 6.87 21.79
CA GLU A 494 37.96 7.04 21.34
C GLU A 494 37.70 6.36 19.99
N LEU A 495 38.68 6.36 19.06
CA LEU A 495 38.60 5.62 17.81
C LEU A 495 38.56 4.11 18.05
N GLU A 496 39.38 3.58 18.95
CA GLU A 496 39.39 2.17 19.35
C GLU A 496 38.06 1.77 20.01
N GLN A 497 37.48 2.66 20.83
CA GLN A 497 36.16 2.44 21.44
C GLN A 497 35.06 2.39 20.38
N LEU A 498 35.07 3.25 19.35
CA LEU A 498 34.09 3.22 18.26
C LEU A 498 34.20 1.95 17.41
N ILE A 499 35.43 1.50 17.11
CA ILE A 499 35.67 0.24 16.39
C ILE A 499 35.17 -0.95 17.22
N ALA A 500 35.48 -0.98 18.51
CA ALA A 500 35.02 -2.03 19.41
C ALA A 500 33.47 -2.04 19.53
N ALA A 501 32.84 -0.87 19.65
CA ALA A 501 31.38 -0.75 19.71
C ALA A 501 30.70 -1.19 18.39
N THR A 502 31.34 -0.93 17.24
CA THR A 502 30.87 -1.42 15.93
C THR A 502 30.94 -2.95 15.85
N GLU A 503 32.04 -3.54 16.28
CA GLU A 503 32.23 -4.99 16.27
C GLU A 503 31.28 -5.69 17.25
N GLU A 504 31.11 -5.13 18.46
CA GLU A 504 30.17 -5.62 19.48
C GLU A 504 28.73 -5.65 18.94
N LEU A 505 28.29 -4.57 18.26
CA LEU A 505 26.96 -4.52 17.67
C LEU A 505 26.81 -5.55 16.53
N LYS A 506 27.82 -5.71 15.67
CA LYS A 506 27.83 -6.74 14.61
C LYS A 506 27.80 -8.15 15.20
N GLN A 507 28.49 -8.39 16.31
CA GLN A 507 28.42 -9.66 17.03
C GLN A 507 27.02 -9.87 17.61
N TYR A 508 26.45 -8.86 18.30
CA TYR A 508 25.08 -8.92 18.81
C TYR A 508 24.08 -9.27 17.69
N GLN A 509 24.14 -8.60 16.55
CA GLN A 509 23.27 -8.84 15.42
C GLN A 509 23.42 -10.24 14.80
N SER A 510 24.62 -10.83 14.85
CA SER A 510 24.90 -12.12 14.23
C SER A 510 24.64 -13.32 15.13
N GLU A 511 24.66 -13.14 16.44
CA GLU A 511 24.39 -14.22 17.40
C GLU A 511 22.89 -14.55 17.43
N PRO A 512 22.48 -15.80 17.10
CA PRO A 512 21.09 -16.21 17.22
C PRO A 512 20.65 -16.23 18.69
N SER A 513 19.36 -16.01 18.93
CA SER A 513 18.81 -16.20 20.27
C SER A 513 18.94 -17.66 20.71
N PRO A 514 19.30 -17.94 21.99
CA PRO A 514 19.38 -19.31 22.53
C PRO A 514 18.05 -20.05 22.33
N LYS A 515 18.15 -21.37 22.12
CA LYS A 515 16.96 -22.21 21.85
C LYS A 515 15.92 -22.14 22.97
N GLU A 516 16.39 -22.14 24.22
CA GLU A 516 15.53 -22.04 25.40
C GLU A 516 14.72 -20.73 25.44
N ILE A 517 15.28 -19.66 24.90
CA ILE A 517 14.65 -18.35 24.77
C ILE A 517 13.61 -18.38 23.65
N LEU A 518 13.94 -18.97 22.51
CA LEU A 518 13.00 -19.09 21.38
C LEU A 518 11.81 -20.00 21.74
N GLU A 519 12.01 -20.99 22.62
CA GLU A 519 10.96 -21.88 23.10
C GLU A 519 9.95 -21.19 24.03
N MET A 520 10.27 -20.01 24.58
CA MET A 520 9.31 -19.20 25.38
C MET A 520 8.25 -18.55 24.51
N ILE A 521 8.50 -18.34 23.22
CA ILE A 521 7.51 -17.77 22.29
C ILE A 521 6.44 -18.83 21.99
N PRO A 522 5.15 -18.54 22.25
CA PRO A 522 4.08 -19.51 22.00
C PRO A 522 3.93 -19.76 20.50
N LEU A 523 3.83 -21.00 20.09
CA LEU A 523 3.60 -21.41 18.72
C LEU A 523 2.36 -22.30 18.61
N LEU A 524 1.71 -22.25 17.46
CA LEU A 524 0.69 -23.22 17.07
C LEU A 524 1.32 -24.58 16.72
N THR A 525 0.48 -25.59 16.61
CA THR A 525 0.82 -26.91 16.10
C THR A 525 0.19 -27.15 14.72
N ILE A 526 0.64 -28.17 14.01
CA ILE A 526 0.03 -28.57 12.71
C ILE A 526 -1.45 -28.97 12.88
N ASP A 527 -1.86 -29.41 14.07
CA ASP A 527 -3.26 -29.78 14.35
C ASP A 527 -4.18 -28.55 14.52
N ASP A 528 -3.63 -27.37 14.76
CA ASP A 528 -4.37 -26.11 14.80
C ASP A 528 -4.68 -25.55 13.39
N ILE A 529 -4.18 -26.21 12.35
CA ILE A 529 -4.27 -25.76 10.96
C ILE A 529 -5.34 -26.56 10.20
N ARG A 530 -6.16 -25.84 9.44
CA ARG A 530 -7.10 -26.48 8.50
C ARG A 530 -6.32 -27.26 7.42
N LYS A 531 -6.64 -28.55 7.25
CA LYS A 531 -5.96 -29.42 6.25
C LYS A 531 -6.46 -29.19 4.82
N GLU A 532 -7.73 -28.83 4.67
CA GLU A 532 -8.36 -28.57 3.38
C GLU A 532 -8.00 -27.17 2.84
N ALA A 533 -7.70 -27.11 1.55
CA ALA A 533 -7.54 -25.85 0.86
C ALA A 533 -8.90 -25.11 0.73
N GLU A 534 -8.86 -23.79 0.62
CA GLU A 534 -10.06 -23.03 0.29
C GLU A 534 -10.60 -23.47 -1.08
N PRO A 535 -11.91 -23.76 -1.21
CA PRO A 535 -12.48 -24.21 -2.47
C PRO A 535 -12.41 -23.17 -3.58
N ILE A 536 -12.54 -23.62 -4.82
CA ILE A 536 -12.81 -22.77 -5.99
C ILE A 536 -14.29 -22.91 -6.36
N TYR A 537 -14.91 -21.80 -6.78
CA TYR A 537 -16.37 -21.70 -6.95
C TYR A 537 -16.78 -21.69 -8.42
N ASN A 538 -16.05 -22.39 -9.30
CA ASN A 538 -16.24 -22.33 -10.75
C ASN A 538 -17.43 -23.18 -11.21
N LYS A 539 -18.43 -22.52 -11.84
CA LYS A 539 -19.53 -23.15 -12.55
C LYS A 539 -19.59 -22.58 -13.97
N VAL A 540 -19.25 -23.42 -14.95
CA VAL A 540 -19.26 -23.00 -16.37
C VAL A 540 -20.66 -23.15 -16.92
N LEU A 541 -21.19 -22.05 -17.44
CA LEU A 541 -22.50 -21.98 -18.09
C LEU A 541 -22.34 -21.42 -19.51
N SER A 542 -23.38 -21.54 -20.31
CA SER A 542 -23.45 -20.92 -21.63
C SER A 542 -24.86 -20.41 -21.88
N GLU A 543 -24.97 -19.17 -22.32
CA GLU A 543 -26.24 -18.56 -22.67
C GLU A 543 -26.12 -17.87 -24.02
N GLU A 544 -26.95 -18.27 -24.99
CA GLU A 544 -26.92 -17.81 -26.38
C GLU A 544 -25.49 -17.77 -27.01
N GLY A 545 -24.66 -18.76 -26.65
CA GLY A 545 -23.28 -18.86 -27.14
C GLY A 545 -22.26 -17.97 -26.43
N ILE A 546 -22.64 -17.29 -25.33
CA ILE A 546 -21.72 -16.60 -24.45
C ILE A 546 -21.24 -17.56 -23.39
N ALA A 547 -19.92 -17.67 -23.20
CA ALA A 547 -19.34 -18.40 -22.07
C ALA A 547 -19.52 -17.59 -20.80
N ILE A 548 -20.06 -18.20 -19.74
CA ILE A 548 -20.25 -17.58 -18.43
C ILE A 548 -19.56 -18.42 -17.37
N LEU A 549 -18.72 -17.81 -16.58
CA LEU A 549 -18.16 -18.41 -15.37
C LEU A 549 -18.90 -17.82 -14.18
N GLN A 550 -19.72 -18.61 -13.51
CA GLN A 550 -20.44 -18.21 -12.30
C GLN A 550 -19.66 -18.67 -11.06
N HIS A 551 -19.51 -17.78 -10.10
CA HIS A 551 -19.11 -18.08 -8.72
C HIS A 551 -20.32 -17.89 -7.82
N GLU A 552 -20.95 -19.02 -7.41
CA GLU A 552 -22.17 -19.00 -6.60
C GLU A 552 -21.80 -18.73 -5.13
N ILE A 553 -21.76 -17.45 -4.77
CA ILE A 553 -21.36 -16.94 -3.46
C ILE A 553 -22.37 -15.92 -3.01
N GLU A 554 -22.70 -15.90 -1.69
CA GLU A 554 -23.52 -14.86 -1.07
C GLU A 554 -22.75 -13.50 -1.09
N THR A 555 -23.38 -12.46 -1.65
CA THR A 555 -22.74 -11.17 -1.92
C THR A 555 -23.48 -9.97 -1.31
N ASN A 556 -24.39 -10.20 -0.37
CA ASN A 556 -25.25 -9.14 0.18
C ASN A 556 -25.99 -8.33 -0.92
N ARG A 557 -26.44 -9.02 -1.98
CA ARG A 557 -27.16 -8.43 -3.15
C ARG A 557 -26.32 -7.46 -3.98
N ILE A 558 -24.99 -7.59 -3.96
CA ILE A 558 -24.06 -6.91 -4.89
C ILE A 558 -23.69 -7.89 -5.99
N ALA A 559 -23.83 -7.51 -7.26
CA ALA A 559 -23.28 -8.25 -8.38
C ALA A 559 -21.88 -7.73 -8.69
N TYR A 560 -20.90 -8.64 -8.72
CA TYR A 560 -19.57 -8.39 -9.25
C TYR A 560 -19.52 -9.06 -10.63
N VAL A 561 -19.26 -8.26 -11.66
CA VAL A 561 -19.30 -8.73 -13.06
C VAL A 561 -18.04 -8.27 -13.77
N ASP A 562 -17.34 -9.23 -14.38
CA ASP A 562 -16.18 -8.99 -15.24
C ASP A 562 -16.47 -9.50 -16.67
N LEU A 563 -16.36 -8.60 -17.63
CA LEU A 563 -16.44 -8.92 -19.05
C LEU A 563 -15.03 -9.07 -19.61
N LEU A 564 -14.62 -10.30 -19.91
CA LEU A 564 -13.29 -10.64 -20.38
C LEU A 564 -13.29 -10.84 -21.90
N PHE A 565 -12.45 -10.09 -22.60
CA PHE A 565 -12.26 -10.26 -24.04
C PHE A 565 -10.87 -10.86 -24.31
N ASP A 566 -10.83 -11.92 -25.12
CA ASP A 566 -9.56 -12.51 -25.56
C ASP A 566 -8.83 -11.57 -26.53
N ILE A 567 -7.61 -11.18 -26.17
CA ILE A 567 -6.77 -10.26 -26.95
C ILE A 567 -5.49 -10.93 -27.48
N SER A 568 -5.45 -12.26 -27.49
CA SER A 568 -4.29 -13.01 -27.99
C SER A 568 -3.99 -12.79 -29.50
N HIS A 569 -4.94 -12.21 -30.23
CA HIS A 569 -4.84 -11.89 -31.65
C HIS A 569 -4.31 -10.49 -31.97
N ILE A 570 -4.02 -9.67 -30.94
CA ILE A 570 -3.51 -8.32 -31.12
C ILE A 570 -2.01 -8.34 -31.47
N ASP A 571 -1.61 -7.60 -32.50
CA ASP A 571 -0.22 -7.53 -32.93
C ASP A 571 0.67 -6.84 -31.91
N ALA A 572 1.95 -7.26 -31.81
CA ALA A 572 2.91 -6.74 -30.81
C ALA A 572 3.05 -5.20 -30.83
N GLU A 573 2.96 -4.58 -32.00
CA GLU A 573 3.02 -3.13 -32.16
C GLU A 573 1.75 -2.41 -31.66
N GLU A 574 0.64 -3.13 -31.51
CA GLU A 574 -0.64 -2.59 -31.02
C GLU A 574 -0.80 -2.78 -29.50
N VAL A 575 -0.03 -3.68 -28.88
CA VAL A 575 -0.14 -3.99 -27.43
C VAL A 575 0.02 -2.73 -26.53
N PRO A 576 0.96 -1.79 -26.77
CA PRO A 576 1.05 -0.59 -25.93
C PRO A 576 -0.19 0.30 -25.99
N TYR A 577 -0.92 0.30 -27.09
CA TYR A 577 -2.19 1.05 -27.19
C TYR A 577 -3.30 0.46 -26.31
N LEU A 578 -3.21 -0.83 -25.91
CA LEU A 578 -4.14 -1.40 -24.92
C LEU A 578 -4.01 -0.72 -23.56
N GLY A 579 -2.78 -0.39 -23.14
CA GLY A 579 -2.55 0.38 -21.91
C GLY A 579 -3.15 1.79 -21.98
N ILE A 580 -3.09 2.45 -23.16
CA ILE A 580 -3.79 3.72 -23.39
C ILE A 580 -5.31 3.50 -23.37
N LEU A 581 -5.81 2.46 -24.03
CA LEU A 581 -7.24 2.18 -24.11
C LEU A 581 -7.87 1.97 -22.72
N THR A 582 -7.18 1.30 -21.80
CA THR A 582 -7.66 1.12 -20.41
C THR A 582 -7.85 2.44 -19.68
N GLU A 583 -7.05 3.45 -19.98
CA GLU A 583 -7.13 4.77 -19.34
C GLU A 583 -8.16 5.69 -20.00
N VAL A 584 -8.37 5.54 -21.30
CA VAL A 584 -9.25 6.40 -22.07
C VAL A 584 -10.73 6.01 -21.92
N LEU A 585 -11.02 4.70 -21.86
CA LEU A 585 -12.38 4.21 -21.69
C LEU A 585 -12.96 4.63 -20.33
N GLY A 586 -14.13 5.26 -20.36
CA GLY A 586 -14.78 5.84 -19.20
C GLY A 586 -14.33 7.26 -18.83
N ASN A 587 -13.30 7.80 -19.51
CA ASN A 587 -12.74 9.14 -19.26
C ASN A 587 -12.87 10.10 -20.46
N MET A 588 -13.57 9.69 -21.50
CA MET A 588 -13.90 10.48 -22.70
C MET A 588 -15.41 10.57 -22.88
N ASN A 589 -15.86 11.53 -23.72
CA ASN A 589 -17.26 11.62 -24.10
C ASN A 589 -17.73 10.36 -24.83
N THR A 590 -19.02 10.07 -24.73
CA THR A 590 -19.69 8.99 -25.45
C THR A 590 -20.82 9.57 -26.32
N ASP A 591 -21.54 8.71 -27.04
CA ASP A 591 -22.73 9.16 -27.81
C ASP A 591 -23.83 9.75 -26.91
N HIS A 592 -23.90 9.36 -25.62
CA HIS A 592 -25.01 9.70 -24.73
C HIS A 592 -24.61 10.66 -23.61
N TYR A 593 -23.32 10.72 -23.26
CA TYR A 593 -22.82 11.47 -22.10
C TYR A 593 -21.54 12.22 -22.43
N THR A 594 -21.38 13.41 -21.89
CA THR A 594 -20.03 13.94 -21.66
C THR A 594 -19.29 13.08 -20.65
N TYR A 595 -17.96 13.10 -20.64
CA TYR A 595 -17.16 12.30 -19.68
C TYR A 595 -17.48 12.64 -18.22
N GLN A 596 -17.90 13.88 -17.94
CA GLN A 596 -18.37 14.32 -16.62
C GLN A 596 -19.71 13.66 -16.26
N GLU A 597 -20.70 13.75 -17.17
CA GLU A 597 -22.02 13.11 -16.97
C GLU A 597 -21.90 11.59 -16.88
N LEU A 598 -20.99 10.98 -17.64
CA LEU A 598 -20.71 9.54 -17.56
C LEU A 598 -20.21 9.14 -16.18
N THR A 599 -19.28 9.90 -15.62
CA THR A 599 -18.79 9.68 -14.26
C THR A 599 -19.90 9.82 -13.22
N ASP A 600 -20.74 10.86 -13.37
CA ASP A 600 -21.91 11.04 -12.49
C ASP A 600 -22.83 9.81 -12.56
N GLU A 601 -23.13 9.30 -13.76
CA GLU A 601 -23.96 8.10 -13.93
C GLU A 601 -23.31 6.85 -13.31
N VAL A 602 -22.02 6.66 -13.51
CA VAL A 602 -21.27 5.54 -12.88
C VAL A 602 -21.40 5.62 -11.36
N ASN A 603 -21.15 6.76 -10.77
CA ASN A 603 -21.18 6.97 -9.31
C ASN A 603 -22.61 6.87 -8.73
N LEU A 604 -23.63 7.34 -9.46
CA LEU A 604 -25.02 7.26 -9.02
C LEU A 604 -25.56 5.82 -8.99
N TYR A 605 -25.09 4.97 -9.90
CA TYR A 605 -25.75 3.67 -10.12
C TYR A 605 -24.86 2.47 -9.80
N THR A 606 -23.54 2.63 -9.67
CA THR A 606 -22.61 1.51 -9.45
C THR A 606 -21.68 1.76 -8.26
N GLY A 607 -20.98 0.73 -7.86
CA GLY A 607 -19.87 0.84 -6.90
C GLY A 607 -18.51 1.11 -7.58
N GLY A 608 -18.55 1.48 -8.88
CA GLY A 608 -17.37 1.73 -9.70
C GLY A 608 -17.27 0.77 -10.90
N LEU A 609 -16.73 1.30 -12.00
CA LEU A 609 -16.41 0.55 -13.21
C LEU A 609 -14.91 0.70 -13.48
N ARG A 610 -14.28 -0.34 -14.01
CA ARG A 610 -12.84 -0.36 -14.28
C ARG A 610 -12.51 -1.17 -15.51
N THR A 611 -11.52 -0.72 -16.27
CA THR A 611 -10.88 -1.46 -17.36
C THR A 611 -9.46 -1.87 -16.97
N ALA A 612 -9.02 -3.03 -17.43
CA ALA A 612 -7.67 -3.55 -17.20
C ALA A 612 -7.23 -4.50 -18.32
N VAL A 613 -5.92 -4.72 -18.42
CA VAL A 613 -5.35 -5.84 -19.20
C VAL A 613 -4.68 -6.79 -18.23
N ASN A 614 -5.17 -8.02 -18.16
CA ASN A 614 -4.63 -9.06 -17.28
C ASN A 614 -4.02 -10.21 -18.08
N ILE A 615 -2.92 -10.78 -17.54
CA ILE A 615 -2.15 -11.85 -18.16
C ILE A 615 -2.17 -13.07 -17.25
N TYR A 616 -2.83 -14.15 -17.70
CA TYR A 616 -2.97 -15.38 -16.93
C TYR A 616 -1.99 -16.44 -17.46
N GLY A 617 -0.90 -16.65 -16.71
CA GLY A 617 0.10 -17.70 -17.04
C GLY A 617 -0.39 -19.09 -16.69
N LEU A 618 -0.12 -20.08 -17.56
CA LEU A 618 -0.44 -21.45 -17.31
C LEU A 618 0.61 -22.12 -16.41
N GLN A 619 0.17 -23.07 -15.60
CA GLN A 619 1.07 -23.79 -14.68
C GLN A 619 2.09 -24.63 -15.46
N GLY A 620 3.37 -24.51 -15.11
CA GLY A 620 4.47 -25.28 -15.70
C GLY A 620 4.70 -25.02 -17.19
N SER A 621 4.28 -23.87 -17.71
CA SER A 621 4.38 -23.49 -19.11
C SER A 621 4.70 -22.00 -19.26
N ASP A 622 5.35 -21.64 -20.37
CA ASP A 622 5.53 -20.23 -20.78
C ASP A 622 4.31 -19.66 -21.51
N THR A 623 3.25 -20.46 -21.67
CA THR A 623 2.00 -20.03 -22.28
C THR A 623 1.20 -19.15 -21.35
N TYR A 624 0.48 -18.20 -21.95
CA TYR A 624 -0.34 -17.24 -21.21
C TYR A 624 -1.62 -16.89 -21.97
N LYS A 625 -2.64 -16.42 -21.25
CA LYS A 625 -3.92 -15.96 -21.79
C LYS A 625 -4.08 -14.48 -21.47
N PRO A 626 -3.87 -13.56 -22.43
CA PRO A 626 -4.10 -12.15 -22.22
C PRO A 626 -5.58 -11.85 -22.34
N ARG A 627 -6.10 -10.98 -21.46
CA ARG A 627 -7.51 -10.55 -21.42
C ARG A 627 -7.60 -9.04 -21.26
N PHE A 628 -8.46 -8.44 -22.06
CA PHE A 628 -8.97 -7.10 -21.77
C PHE A 628 -10.23 -7.28 -20.93
N GLU A 629 -10.29 -6.59 -19.80
CA GLU A 629 -11.35 -6.77 -18.81
C GLU A 629 -12.08 -5.47 -18.57
N MET A 630 -13.42 -5.53 -18.53
CA MET A 630 -14.30 -4.48 -18.05
C MET A 630 -15.02 -4.99 -16.81
N SER A 631 -14.66 -4.46 -15.66
CA SER A 631 -15.16 -4.87 -14.36
C SER A 631 -16.16 -3.88 -13.80
N GLY A 632 -17.19 -4.37 -13.11
CA GLY A 632 -18.15 -3.53 -12.41
C GLY A 632 -18.77 -4.22 -11.20
N LYS A 633 -19.12 -3.42 -10.20
CA LYS A 633 -19.88 -3.88 -9.04
C LYS A 633 -21.13 -3.01 -8.84
N VAL A 634 -22.23 -3.65 -8.51
CA VAL A 634 -23.52 -2.96 -8.50
C VAL A 634 -24.54 -3.70 -7.64
N LEU A 635 -25.49 -2.95 -7.02
CA LEU A 635 -26.64 -3.57 -6.39
C LEU A 635 -27.53 -4.28 -7.44
N TYR A 636 -28.12 -5.42 -7.10
CA TYR A 636 -28.96 -6.23 -7.99
C TYR A 636 -30.05 -5.40 -8.71
N SER A 637 -30.64 -4.44 -8.01
CA SER A 637 -31.67 -3.56 -8.61
C SER A 637 -31.16 -2.63 -9.71
N LYS A 638 -29.85 -2.45 -9.83
CA LYS A 638 -29.19 -1.54 -10.76
C LYS A 638 -28.40 -2.25 -11.86
N VAL A 639 -28.38 -3.58 -11.88
CA VAL A 639 -27.65 -4.40 -12.88
C VAL A 639 -27.96 -3.97 -14.34
N PRO A 640 -29.21 -3.75 -14.75
CA PRO A 640 -29.49 -3.29 -16.13
C PRO A 640 -28.74 -2.01 -16.50
N LYS A 641 -28.69 -1.04 -15.60
CA LYS A 641 -28.00 0.24 -15.82
C LYS A 641 -26.49 0.06 -15.96
N MET A 642 -25.89 -0.84 -15.19
CA MET A 642 -24.48 -1.15 -15.34
C MET A 642 -24.13 -1.68 -16.74
N PHE A 643 -24.95 -2.58 -17.29
CA PHE A 643 -24.74 -3.08 -18.66
C PHE A 643 -24.97 -2.01 -19.73
N GLU A 644 -25.88 -1.06 -19.52
CA GLU A 644 -26.03 0.13 -20.40
C GLU A 644 -24.76 0.97 -20.39
N LEU A 645 -24.16 1.19 -19.21
CA LEU A 645 -22.89 1.93 -19.05
C LEU A 645 -21.72 1.16 -19.67
N PHE A 646 -21.65 -0.17 -19.51
CA PHE A 646 -20.65 -0.99 -20.20
C PHE A 646 -20.71 -0.85 -21.72
N GLU A 647 -21.93 -0.88 -22.28
CA GLU A 647 -22.16 -0.68 -23.70
C GLU A 647 -21.67 0.69 -24.16
N ASP A 648 -22.08 1.74 -23.44
CA ASP A 648 -21.74 3.10 -23.80
C ASP A 648 -20.23 3.36 -23.77
N ILE A 649 -19.56 2.89 -22.73
CA ILE A 649 -18.09 3.00 -22.56
C ILE A 649 -17.34 2.20 -23.65
N LEU A 650 -17.72 0.96 -23.91
CA LEU A 650 -16.94 0.09 -24.81
C LEU A 650 -17.21 0.35 -26.30
N LEU A 651 -18.42 0.76 -26.66
CA LEU A 651 -18.85 0.85 -28.06
C LEU A 651 -19.07 2.27 -28.56
N HIS A 652 -19.31 3.24 -27.68
CA HIS A 652 -19.74 4.60 -28.04
C HIS A 652 -18.78 5.69 -27.58
N THR A 653 -17.58 5.33 -27.10
CA THR A 653 -16.56 6.31 -26.70
C THR A 653 -16.01 7.07 -27.91
N HIS A 654 -15.98 8.40 -27.81
CA HIS A 654 -15.41 9.31 -28.79
C HIS A 654 -13.93 9.57 -28.47
N PHE A 655 -13.04 9.07 -29.33
CA PHE A 655 -11.58 9.25 -29.15
C PHE A 655 -11.04 10.54 -29.78
N ASP A 656 -11.86 11.34 -30.41
CA ASP A 656 -11.47 12.51 -31.24
C ASP A 656 -11.36 13.83 -30.47
N ASP A 657 -11.59 13.86 -29.17
CA ASP A 657 -11.25 15.00 -28.32
C ASP A 657 -9.73 15.00 -28.04
N GLU A 658 -8.99 15.63 -28.96
CA GLU A 658 -7.52 15.68 -28.96
C GLU A 658 -6.95 16.29 -27.67
N LYS A 659 -7.62 17.33 -27.12
CA LYS A 659 -7.18 18.01 -25.90
C LYS A 659 -7.32 17.08 -24.70
N ARG A 660 -8.50 16.48 -24.54
CA ARG A 660 -8.81 15.57 -23.46
C ARG A 660 -7.93 14.33 -23.47
N LEU A 661 -7.69 13.77 -24.65
CA LEU A 661 -6.77 12.64 -24.83
C LEU A 661 -5.35 12.99 -24.33
N LYS A 662 -4.82 14.16 -24.69
CA LYS A 662 -3.51 14.63 -24.23
C LYS A 662 -3.45 14.78 -22.71
N GLU A 663 -4.49 15.33 -22.09
CA GLU A 663 -4.60 15.46 -20.64
C GLU A 663 -4.52 14.08 -19.95
N ILE A 664 -5.29 13.10 -20.43
CA ILE A 664 -5.27 11.71 -19.89
C ILE A 664 -3.87 11.10 -20.01
N LEU A 665 -3.22 11.26 -21.17
CA LEU A 665 -1.87 10.71 -21.38
C LEU A 665 -0.81 11.35 -20.48
N ASN A 666 -0.89 12.66 -20.22
CA ASN A 666 0.02 13.35 -19.29
C ASN A 666 -0.20 12.87 -17.84
N GLN A 667 -1.44 12.73 -17.41
CA GLN A 667 -1.78 12.22 -16.09
C GLN A 667 -1.30 10.76 -15.92
N LEU A 668 -1.45 9.94 -16.95
CA LEU A 668 -0.96 8.56 -16.96
C LEU A 668 0.57 8.52 -16.84
N LYS A 669 1.29 9.37 -17.59
CA LYS A 669 2.76 9.50 -17.50
C LYS A 669 3.18 9.81 -16.06
N SER A 670 2.59 10.82 -15.43
CA SER A 670 2.91 11.23 -14.04
C SER A 670 2.63 10.10 -13.03
N ARG A 671 1.51 9.38 -13.17
CA ARG A 671 1.18 8.23 -12.28
C ARG A 671 2.19 7.08 -12.43
N LEU A 672 2.66 6.80 -13.65
CA LEU A 672 3.69 5.77 -13.88
C LEU A 672 5.01 6.17 -13.20
N GLU A 673 5.43 7.43 -13.32
CA GLU A 673 6.64 7.96 -12.68
C GLU A 673 6.58 7.81 -11.16
N MET A 674 5.47 8.20 -10.52
CA MET A 674 5.25 7.98 -9.09
C MET A 674 5.27 6.48 -8.72
N GLY A 675 4.64 5.66 -9.56
CA GLY A 675 4.58 4.21 -9.36
C GLY A 675 5.96 3.56 -9.38
N PHE A 676 6.82 3.97 -10.28
CA PHE A 676 8.21 3.46 -10.38
C PHE A 676 9.04 3.84 -9.17
N MET A 677 8.89 5.04 -8.65
CA MET A 677 9.62 5.50 -7.46
C MET A 677 9.13 4.81 -6.18
N SER A 678 7.82 4.64 -6.02
CA SER A 678 7.25 4.02 -4.82
C SER A 678 7.40 2.50 -4.80
N ASN A 679 7.36 1.84 -5.97
CA ASN A 679 7.38 0.38 -6.13
C ASN A 679 8.56 -0.12 -6.98
N GLY A 680 9.72 0.52 -6.89
CA GLY A 680 10.90 0.22 -7.71
C GLY A 680 11.32 -1.25 -7.69
N HIS A 681 11.12 -1.96 -6.57
CA HIS A 681 11.39 -3.40 -6.47
C HIS A 681 10.50 -4.24 -7.41
N SER A 682 9.19 -3.96 -7.47
CA SER A 682 8.27 -4.64 -8.38
C SER A 682 8.56 -4.27 -9.84
N THR A 683 8.91 -3.01 -10.09
CA THR A 683 9.32 -2.52 -11.41
C THR A 683 10.56 -3.27 -11.91
N ALA A 684 11.60 -3.39 -11.07
CA ALA A 684 12.82 -4.12 -11.41
C ALA A 684 12.57 -5.62 -11.65
N VAL A 685 11.74 -6.28 -10.81
CA VAL A 685 11.36 -7.70 -10.99
C VAL A 685 10.58 -7.90 -12.29
N ASN A 686 9.54 -7.11 -12.56
CA ASN A 686 8.73 -7.25 -13.78
C ASN A 686 9.60 -7.02 -15.02
N ARG A 687 10.47 -6.00 -15.00
CA ARG A 687 11.40 -5.73 -16.09
C ARG A 687 12.35 -6.89 -16.34
N ALA A 688 12.97 -7.43 -15.30
CA ALA A 688 13.88 -8.56 -15.43
C ALA A 688 13.16 -9.85 -15.89
N MET A 689 11.95 -10.11 -15.41
CA MET A 689 11.12 -11.24 -15.87
C MET A 689 10.81 -11.15 -17.37
N SER A 690 10.65 -9.97 -17.92
CA SER A 690 10.35 -9.75 -19.33
C SER A 690 11.48 -10.18 -20.28
N TYR A 691 12.70 -10.35 -19.78
CA TYR A 691 13.85 -10.78 -20.61
C TYR A 691 13.68 -12.20 -21.16
N PHE A 692 12.96 -13.07 -20.48
CA PHE A 692 12.78 -14.46 -20.88
C PHE A 692 11.33 -14.94 -20.90
N ASN A 693 10.38 -14.22 -20.26
CA ASN A 693 8.98 -14.62 -20.18
C ASN A 693 8.09 -13.71 -21.03
N GLN A 694 7.39 -14.28 -22.01
CA GLN A 694 6.53 -13.54 -22.95
C GLN A 694 5.35 -12.84 -22.27
N GLY A 695 4.72 -13.49 -21.28
CA GLY A 695 3.63 -12.87 -20.52
C GLY A 695 4.09 -11.66 -19.73
N SER A 696 5.28 -11.70 -19.14
CA SER A 696 5.89 -10.57 -18.47
C SER A 696 6.27 -9.45 -19.44
N TRP A 697 6.71 -9.79 -20.67
CA TRP A 697 6.95 -8.79 -21.71
C TRP A 697 5.64 -8.13 -22.17
N TYR A 698 4.58 -8.90 -22.30
CA TYR A 698 3.25 -8.35 -22.62
C TYR A 698 2.84 -7.31 -21.55
N LYS A 699 3.00 -7.66 -20.29
CA LYS A 699 2.73 -6.76 -19.15
C LYS A 699 3.59 -5.49 -19.20
N GLU A 700 4.89 -5.63 -19.50
CA GLU A 700 5.82 -4.50 -19.68
C GLU A 700 5.37 -3.54 -20.80
N LEU A 701 4.79 -4.07 -21.87
CA LEU A 701 4.27 -3.26 -22.99
C LEU A 701 2.95 -2.53 -22.66
N VAL A 702 2.24 -2.94 -21.61
CA VAL A 702 0.93 -2.35 -21.24
C VAL A 702 1.05 -1.38 -20.06
N GLU A 703 1.96 -1.63 -19.10
CA GLU A 703 2.03 -0.85 -17.85
C GLU A 703 3.45 -0.67 -17.29
N GLY A 704 4.50 -1.24 -17.92
CA GLY A 704 5.87 -1.20 -17.41
C GLY A 704 6.72 -0.06 -17.98
N ILE A 705 8.04 -0.19 -17.80
CA ILE A 705 9.04 0.78 -18.34
C ILE A 705 8.93 0.91 -19.86
N ALA A 706 8.72 -0.21 -20.57
CA ALA A 706 8.57 -0.17 -22.03
C ALA A 706 7.35 0.63 -22.46
N PHE A 707 6.23 0.47 -21.75
CA PHE A 707 5.03 1.29 -21.96
C PHE A 707 5.27 2.76 -21.66
N TYR A 708 5.94 3.09 -20.57
CA TYR A 708 6.29 4.46 -20.22
C TYR A 708 7.14 5.12 -21.32
N GLN A 709 8.17 4.42 -21.83
CA GLN A 709 9.01 4.92 -22.93
C GLN A 709 8.20 5.16 -24.20
N PHE A 710 7.26 4.26 -24.53
CA PHE A 710 6.32 4.43 -25.62
C PHE A 710 5.42 5.65 -25.43
N LEU A 711 4.88 5.86 -24.23
CA LEU A 711 4.04 7.00 -23.86
C LEU A 711 4.80 8.33 -23.98
N CYS A 712 6.04 8.40 -23.49
CA CYS A 712 6.91 9.57 -23.65
C CYS A 712 7.17 9.90 -25.13
N ALA A 713 7.44 8.89 -25.96
CA ALA A 713 7.64 9.07 -27.39
C ALA A 713 6.37 9.59 -28.09
N ILE A 714 5.19 9.14 -27.68
CA ILE A 714 3.92 9.65 -28.20
C ILE A 714 3.70 11.11 -27.79
N LEU A 715 3.89 11.42 -26.51
CA LEU A 715 3.65 12.77 -25.99
C LEU A 715 4.61 13.81 -26.58
N LYS A 716 5.86 13.44 -26.82
CA LYS A 716 6.85 14.31 -27.46
C LYS A 716 6.40 14.78 -28.84
N ASP A 717 5.80 13.89 -29.63
CA ASP A 717 5.37 14.16 -30.99
C ASP A 717 3.84 14.20 -31.13
N TYR A 718 3.12 14.48 -30.04
CA TYR A 718 1.66 14.32 -29.96
C TYR A 718 0.92 15.03 -31.10
N ASP A 719 1.23 16.29 -31.38
CA ASP A 719 0.52 17.10 -32.37
C ASP A 719 0.61 16.53 -33.81
N THR A 720 1.65 15.75 -34.08
CA THR A 720 1.83 15.08 -35.39
C THR A 720 1.24 13.68 -35.39
N ARG A 721 1.13 13.01 -34.23
CA ARG A 721 0.72 11.61 -34.09
C ARG A 721 -0.73 11.42 -33.62
N LYS A 722 -1.39 12.44 -33.11
CA LYS A 722 -2.74 12.36 -32.52
C LYS A 722 -3.76 11.66 -33.41
N THR A 723 -3.78 11.94 -34.72
CA THR A 723 -4.69 11.28 -35.66
C THR A 723 -4.39 9.78 -35.80
N GLU A 724 -3.11 9.38 -35.80
CA GLU A 724 -2.69 7.97 -35.78
C GLU A 724 -3.18 7.28 -34.50
N ILE A 725 -2.97 7.91 -33.34
CA ILE A 725 -3.34 7.38 -32.02
C ILE A 725 -4.85 7.15 -31.96
N ILE A 726 -5.65 8.15 -32.32
CA ILE A 726 -7.11 8.06 -32.34
C ILE A 726 -7.57 6.91 -33.26
N HIS A 727 -7.03 6.83 -34.47
CA HIS A 727 -7.38 5.74 -35.40
C HIS A 727 -6.99 4.37 -34.84
N LYS A 728 -5.83 4.24 -34.19
CA LYS A 728 -5.39 2.99 -33.55
C LYS A 728 -6.33 2.57 -32.43
N LEU A 729 -6.69 3.47 -31.52
CA LEU A 729 -7.62 3.18 -30.43
C LEU A 729 -8.99 2.70 -30.94
N GLN A 730 -9.56 3.39 -31.94
CA GLN A 730 -10.81 3.01 -32.59
C GLN A 730 -10.72 1.61 -33.23
N THR A 731 -9.65 1.35 -33.98
CA THR A 731 -9.46 0.06 -34.67
C THR A 731 -9.26 -1.07 -33.69
N ILE A 732 -8.49 -0.88 -32.63
CA ILE A 732 -8.24 -1.91 -31.59
C ILE A 732 -9.54 -2.20 -30.84
N GLY A 733 -10.33 -1.20 -30.46
CA GLY A 733 -11.63 -1.42 -29.83
C GLY A 733 -12.57 -2.29 -30.71
N GLN A 734 -12.62 -2.01 -32.03
CA GLN A 734 -13.39 -2.83 -32.98
C GLN A 734 -12.87 -4.25 -33.15
N LYS A 735 -11.56 -4.50 -32.95
CA LYS A 735 -10.97 -5.85 -32.96
C LYS A 735 -11.32 -6.64 -31.71
N ILE A 736 -11.34 -5.97 -30.53
CA ILE A 736 -11.48 -6.60 -29.22
C ILE A 736 -12.94 -6.86 -28.84
N PHE A 737 -13.83 -5.84 -28.92
CA PHE A 737 -15.17 -5.88 -28.34
C PHE A 737 -16.16 -6.66 -29.23
N ARG A 738 -15.95 -7.99 -29.30
CA ARG A 738 -16.70 -8.94 -30.12
C ARG A 738 -17.24 -10.09 -29.30
N LYS A 739 -18.46 -10.52 -29.61
CA LYS A 739 -19.10 -11.66 -28.93
C LYS A 739 -18.25 -12.94 -28.95
N VAL A 740 -17.51 -13.18 -30.05
CA VAL A 740 -16.65 -14.38 -30.17
C VAL A 740 -15.49 -14.42 -29.19
N TYR A 741 -15.05 -13.27 -28.68
CA TYR A 741 -13.96 -13.14 -27.73
C TYR A 741 -14.44 -12.95 -26.28
N LEU A 742 -15.77 -12.77 -26.08
CA LEU A 742 -16.35 -12.48 -24.77
C LEU A 742 -16.49 -13.75 -23.92
N MET A 743 -16.02 -13.68 -22.70
CA MET A 743 -16.40 -14.50 -21.56
C MET A 743 -16.91 -13.56 -20.46
N ALA A 744 -18.02 -13.90 -19.83
CA ALA A 744 -18.51 -13.17 -18.67
C ALA A 744 -18.17 -13.94 -17.40
N ASP A 745 -17.58 -13.27 -16.42
CA ASP A 745 -17.33 -13.79 -15.08
C ASP A 745 -18.28 -13.10 -14.10
N MET A 746 -18.91 -13.86 -13.19
CA MET A 746 -19.94 -13.34 -12.31
C MET A 746 -19.85 -13.95 -10.92
N THR A 747 -19.50 -13.13 -9.93
CA THR A 747 -19.62 -13.50 -8.52
C THR A 747 -20.96 -13.01 -8.00
N VAL A 748 -21.92 -13.93 -7.91
CA VAL A 748 -23.32 -13.70 -7.52
C VAL A 748 -23.94 -14.98 -6.98
N ASP A 749 -24.97 -14.84 -6.15
CA ASP A 749 -25.82 -15.96 -5.76
C ASP A 749 -26.79 -16.40 -6.91
N HIS A 750 -27.67 -17.35 -6.62
CA HIS A 750 -28.62 -17.84 -7.61
C HIS A 750 -29.60 -16.76 -8.13
N GLU A 751 -30.09 -15.86 -7.24
CA GLU A 751 -30.96 -14.75 -7.62
C GLU A 751 -30.20 -13.76 -8.51
N GLY A 752 -28.98 -13.41 -8.13
CA GLY A 752 -28.12 -12.48 -8.88
C GLY A 752 -27.85 -12.98 -10.29
N MET A 753 -27.61 -14.30 -10.47
CA MET A 753 -27.42 -14.88 -11.79
C MET A 753 -28.62 -14.70 -12.70
N GLN A 754 -29.84 -14.91 -12.19
CA GLN A 754 -31.06 -14.71 -12.97
C GLN A 754 -31.23 -13.24 -13.37
N ILE A 755 -30.85 -12.29 -12.50
CA ILE A 755 -30.93 -10.85 -12.77
C ILE A 755 -29.90 -10.46 -13.84
N CYS A 756 -28.69 -10.99 -13.81
CA CYS A 756 -27.58 -10.62 -14.71
C CYS A 756 -27.73 -11.19 -16.12
N THR A 757 -28.35 -12.38 -16.30
CA THR A 757 -28.39 -13.11 -17.57
C THR A 757 -28.99 -12.32 -18.71
N LYS A 758 -30.19 -11.75 -18.53
CA LYS A 758 -30.88 -11.01 -19.61
C LYS A 758 -30.14 -9.74 -20.04
N PRO A 759 -29.65 -8.88 -19.13
CA PRO A 759 -28.81 -7.75 -19.49
C PRO A 759 -27.54 -8.13 -20.23
N LEU A 760 -26.84 -9.19 -19.79
CA LEU A 760 -25.64 -9.71 -20.49
C LEU A 760 -25.93 -10.11 -21.93
N VAL A 761 -27.00 -10.86 -22.17
CA VAL A 761 -27.37 -11.30 -23.54
C VAL A 761 -27.70 -10.10 -24.41
N SER A 762 -28.43 -9.12 -23.88
CA SER A 762 -28.73 -7.86 -24.59
C SER A 762 -27.47 -7.10 -24.97
N PHE A 763 -26.55 -6.94 -24.03
CA PHE A 763 -25.25 -6.29 -24.26
C PHE A 763 -24.44 -7.03 -25.33
N ALA A 764 -24.30 -8.34 -25.20
CA ALA A 764 -23.50 -9.16 -26.14
C ALA A 764 -24.06 -9.12 -27.58
N GLY A 765 -25.36 -8.90 -27.74
CA GLY A 765 -26.01 -8.70 -29.03
C GLY A 765 -25.63 -7.39 -29.74
N LYS A 766 -25.05 -6.44 -29.03
CA LYS A 766 -24.64 -5.13 -29.57
C LYS A 766 -23.15 -5.05 -29.92
N LEU A 767 -22.36 -6.03 -29.52
CA LEU A 767 -20.92 -6.10 -29.83
C LEU A 767 -20.65 -6.18 -31.34
N TYR A 768 -19.45 -5.77 -31.76
CA TYR A 768 -19.06 -5.74 -33.18
C TYR A 768 -19.17 -7.11 -33.86
N THR A 769 -19.80 -7.16 -35.01
CA THR A 769 -20.07 -8.39 -35.79
C THR A 769 -19.40 -8.45 -37.15
N ALA A 770 -18.80 -7.34 -37.62
CA ALA A 770 -18.14 -7.32 -38.93
C ALA A 770 -17.08 -8.42 -39.02
N PRO A 771 -17.00 -9.20 -40.14
CA PRO A 771 -16.01 -10.25 -40.27
C PRO A 771 -14.58 -9.72 -40.19
N MET A 772 -13.72 -10.49 -39.48
CA MET A 772 -12.28 -10.26 -39.50
C MET A 772 -11.60 -11.27 -40.43
N SER A 773 -10.42 -10.90 -40.97
CA SER A 773 -9.64 -11.83 -41.77
C SER A 773 -9.09 -12.97 -40.89
N ALA A 774 -8.80 -14.11 -41.48
CA ALA A 774 -8.16 -15.25 -40.78
C ALA A 774 -6.79 -14.84 -40.17
N VAL A 775 -6.09 -13.90 -40.76
CA VAL A 775 -4.81 -13.37 -40.26
C VAL A 775 -5.03 -12.51 -39.02
N ASP A 776 -6.09 -11.71 -39.01
CA ASP A 776 -6.41 -10.82 -37.84
C ASP A 776 -6.97 -11.61 -36.66
N CYS A 777 -7.50 -12.82 -36.87
CA CYS A 777 -7.99 -13.71 -35.83
C CYS A 777 -6.92 -14.63 -35.25
N ALA A 778 -5.75 -14.74 -35.90
CA ALA A 778 -4.70 -15.67 -35.47
C ALA A 778 -4.00 -15.18 -34.19
N VAL A 779 -3.71 -16.11 -33.28
CA VAL A 779 -2.91 -15.85 -32.10
C VAL A 779 -1.53 -15.34 -32.52
N LYS A 780 -1.11 -14.24 -31.88
CA LYS A 780 0.17 -13.58 -32.18
C LYS A 780 1.22 -13.93 -31.12
N THR A 781 2.47 -13.98 -31.55
CA THR A 781 3.62 -14.13 -30.66
C THR A 781 4.22 -12.74 -30.40
N ILE A 782 4.27 -12.35 -29.13
CA ILE A 782 4.77 -11.01 -28.73
C ILE A 782 6.31 -10.99 -28.54
N GLY A 783 6.92 -12.16 -28.32
CA GLY A 783 8.36 -12.26 -28.02
C GLY A 783 8.69 -11.93 -26.57
N THR A 784 9.94 -11.56 -26.32
CA THR A 784 10.47 -11.15 -25.03
C THR A 784 11.20 -9.80 -25.16
N CYS A 785 11.56 -9.17 -24.04
CA CYS A 785 12.35 -7.94 -24.07
C CYS A 785 13.65 -8.12 -24.83
N PRO A 786 13.98 -7.24 -25.79
CA PRO A 786 15.20 -7.36 -26.60
C PRO A 786 16.49 -6.99 -25.85
N ARG A 787 16.38 -6.38 -24.68
CA ARG A 787 17.49 -5.98 -23.81
C ARG A 787 17.53 -6.87 -22.59
N HIS A 788 18.70 -7.01 -21.98
CA HIS A 788 18.93 -7.76 -20.76
C HIS A 788 19.76 -6.96 -19.79
N ASN A 789 19.71 -7.33 -18.52
CA ASN A 789 20.59 -6.80 -17.48
C ASN A 789 20.67 -5.27 -17.48
N GLU A 790 19.54 -4.63 -17.20
CA GLU A 790 19.38 -3.19 -17.29
C GLU A 790 19.49 -2.51 -15.92
N ALA A 791 20.00 -1.28 -15.90
CA ALA A 791 19.93 -0.40 -14.75
C ALA A 791 19.24 0.92 -15.11
N PHE A 792 18.29 1.32 -14.26
CA PHE A 792 17.52 2.55 -14.40
C PHE A 792 17.86 3.51 -13.27
N ILE A 793 18.47 4.63 -13.63
CA ILE A 793 18.90 5.68 -12.71
C ILE A 793 17.70 6.50 -12.28
N THR A 794 17.64 6.79 -10.99
CA THR A 794 16.69 7.71 -10.37
C THR A 794 17.44 8.77 -9.55
N SER A 795 16.73 9.83 -9.16
CA SER A 795 17.23 10.83 -8.20
C SER A 795 17.30 10.32 -6.75
N GLY A 796 16.78 9.12 -6.48
CA GLY A 796 16.80 8.49 -5.15
C GLY A 796 18.20 8.06 -4.71
N MET A 797 18.38 7.92 -3.38
CA MET A 797 19.64 7.51 -2.76
C MET A 797 19.69 6.02 -2.41
N VAL A 798 18.67 5.27 -2.76
CA VAL A 798 18.51 3.83 -2.47
C VAL A 798 18.38 3.00 -3.74
N GLN A 799 18.57 1.70 -3.61
CA GLN A 799 18.46 0.75 -4.70
C GLN A 799 17.22 -0.15 -4.53
N TYR A 800 16.72 -0.62 -5.66
CA TYR A 800 15.74 -1.70 -5.78
C TYR A 800 16.38 -2.76 -6.68
N ASN A 801 17.01 -3.75 -6.07
CA ASN A 801 17.75 -4.79 -6.78
C ASN A 801 16.83 -5.97 -7.10
N ALA A 802 16.85 -6.49 -8.32
CA ALA A 802 16.14 -7.69 -8.72
C ALA A 802 17.06 -8.71 -9.40
N CYS A 803 16.91 -9.98 -9.02
CA CYS A 803 17.51 -11.15 -9.68
C CYS A 803 16.40 -12.16 -9.92
N VAL A 804 16.22 -12.59 -11.17
CA VAL A 804 15.12 -13.46 -11.56
C VAL A 804 15.56 -14.60 -12.48
N GLY A 805 14.74 -15.65 -12.56
CA GLY A 805 15.00 -16.77 -13.45
C GLY A 805 13.85 -17.77 -13.47
N ASN A 806 13.97 -18.82 -14.31
CA ASN A 806 13.00 -19.88 -14.41
C ASN A 806 13.60 -21.22 -13.95
N PHE A 807 13.11 -21.77 -12.84
CA PHE A 807 13.54 -23.06 -12.31
C PHE A 807 12.87 -24.25 -13.05
N GLY A 808 11.76 -24.04 -13.74
CA GLY A 808 11.09 -25.06 -14.56
C GLY A 808 11.98 -25.58 -15.69
N GLY A 809 12.83 -24.71 -16.25
CA GLY A 809 13.81 -25.07 -17.29
C GLY A 809 14.85 -26.10 -16.82
N SER A 810 15.10 -26.21 -15.51
CA SER A 810 15.98 -27.23 -14.91
C SER A 810 15.30 -28.59 -14.71
N GLY A 811 14.04 -28.76 -15.14
CA GLY A 811 13.25 -29.96 -14.96
C GLY A 811 12.58 -30.10 -13.58
N MET A 812 12.61 -29.05 -12.76
CA MET A 812 11.92 -29.03 -11.47
C MET A 812 10.50 -28.50 -11.61
N ALA A 813 9.54 -29.24 -11.09
CA ALA A 813 8.16 -28.81 -11.01
C ALA A 813 7.93 -27.98 -9.73
N TYR A 814 6.95 -27.08 -9.78
CA TYR A 814 6.48 -26.37 -8.58
C TYR A 814 5.91 -27.36 -7.56
N SER A 815 6.27 -27.19 -6.30
CA SER A 815 5.76 -27.95 -5.15
C SER A 815 5.29 -26.99 -4.06
N GLY A 816 4.31 -27.43 -3.26
CA GLY A 816 3.84 -26.72 -2.08
C GLY A 816 4.94 -26.39 -1.07
N SER A 817 5.98 -27.22 -0.98
CA SER A 817 7.18 -26.98 -0.15
C SER A 817 7.93 -25.69 -0.53
N MET A 818 7.75 -25.15 -1.74
CA MET A 818 8.34 -23.86 -2.13
C MET A 818 7.76 -22.68 -1.36
N ASN A 819 6.54 -22.79 -0.81
CA ASN A 819 6.00 -21.77 0.09
C ASN A 819 6.73 -21.77 1.45
N VAL A 820 7.08 -22.96 1.95
CA VAL A 820 7.88 -23.09 3.17
C VAL A 820 9.30 -22.55 2.92
N LEU A 821 9.91 -22.88 1.77
CA LEU A 821 11.21 -22.34 1.37
C LEU A 821 11.21 -20.82 1.27
N LYS A 822 10.16 -20.25 0.68
CA LYS A 822 9.97 -18.78 0.60
C LYS A 822 9.97 -18.15 1.99
N ASN A 823 9.28 -18.77 2.96
CA ASN A 823 9.24 -18.31 4.35
C ASN A 823 10.62 -18.37 5.01
N VAL A 824 11.33 -19.49 4.86
CA VAL A 824 12.70 -19.66 5.37
C VAL A 824 13.65 -18.64 4.77
N LEU A 825 13.69 -18.54 3.43
CA LEU A 825 14.60 -17.60 2.75
C LEU A 825 14.29 -16.15 3.08
N GLY A 826 13.02 -15.77 3.07
CA GLY A 826 12.59 -14.39 3.31
C GLY A 826 12.88 -13.92 4.73
N ASN A 827 12.45 -14.71 5.72
CA ASN A 827 12.44 -14.31 7.12
C ASN A 827 13.68 -14.76 7.92
N GLU A 828 14.56 -15.55 7.33
CA GLU A 828 15.82 -15.96 7.97
C GLU A 828 17.03 -15.45 7.18
N TYR A 829 17.19 -15.91 5.93
CA TYR A 829 18.39 -15.63 5.17
C TYR A 829 18.45 -14.17 4.67
N LEU A 830 17.42 -13.73 3.96
CA LEU A 830 17.36 -12.38 3.39
C LEU A 830 17.19 -11.32 4.49
N TRP A 831 16.30 -11.56 5.45
CA TRP A 831 16.09 -10.64 6.55
C TRP A 831 17.39 -10.32 7.29
N ASN A 832 18.11 -11.34 7.71
CA ASN A 832 19.35 -11.15 8.47
C ASN A 832 20.49 -10.52 7.65
N ASN A 833 20.63 -10.88 6.37
CA ASN A 833 21.77 -10.43 5.57
C ASN A 833 21.51 -9.14 4.78
N VAL A 834 20.29 -8.95 4.22
CA VAL A 834 19.94 -7.80 3.39
C VAL A 834 19.38 -6.66 4.24
N ARG A 835 18.49 -6.95 5.21
CA ARG A 835 17.89 -5.93 6.08
C ARG A 835 18.76 -5.64 7.31
N VAL A 836 18.89 -6.58 8.25
CA VAL A 836 19.55 -6.32 9.55
C VAL A 836 21.02 -5.92 9.37
N LYS A 837 21.81 -6.71 8.63
CA LYS A 837 23.23 -6.43 8.38
C LYS A 837 23.50 -5.51 7.20
N GLY A 838 22.58 -5.48 6.24
CA GLY A 838 22.70 -4.71 5.00
C GLY A 838 22.07 -3.33 5.08
N GLY A 839 21.10 -3.12 5.98
CA GLY A 839 20.41 -1.84 6.17
C GLY A 839 19.31 -1.57 5.15
N ALA A 840 18.88 -2.55 4.36
CA ALA A 840 17.73 -2.41 3.48
C ALA A 840 16.42 -2.38 4.29
N TYR A 841 15.41 -1.63 3.82
CA TYR A 841 14.11 -1.62 4.48
C TYR A 841 13.34 -2.93 4.28
N GLY A 842 13.45 -3.56 3.10
CA GLY A 842 12.79 -4.82 2.80
C GLY A 842 13.57 -5.73 1.89
N CYS A 843 13.27 -7.02 1.95
CA CYS A 843 13.83 -8.05 1.09
C CYS A 843 12.80 -9.15 0.86
N MET A 844 12.73 -9.66 -0.34
CA MET A 844 11.70 -10.62 -0.75
C MET A 844 12.25 -11.64 -1.71
N CYS A 845 11.66 -12.84 -1.72
CA CYS A 845 11.82 -13.83 -2.78
C CYS A 845 10.47 -14.49 -3.09
N GLY A 846 10.36 -15.16 -4.22
CA GLY A 846 9.16 -15.87 -4.59
C GLY A 846 9.40 -16.93 -5.65
N PHE A 847 8.54 -17.97 -5.63
CA PHE A 847 8.54 -19.07 -6.58
C PHE A 847 7.11 -19.29 -7.06
N ALA A 848 6.87 -19.17 -8.35
CA ALA A 848 5.55 -19.25 -8.95
C ALA A 848 5.28 -20.63 -9.59
N PRO A 849 4.01 -21.06 -9.67
CA PRO A 849 3.63 -22.28 -10.37
C PRO A 849 4.00 -22.33 -11.86
N SER A 850 4.26 -21.18 -12.49
CA SER A 850 4.81 -21.07 -13.85
C SER A 850 6.27 -21.52 -13.99
N GLY A 851 6.96 -21.76 -12.87
CA GLY A 851 8.40 -22.03 -12.83
C GLY A 851 9.28 -20.80 -12.63
N ASN A 852 8.70 -19.61 -12.58
CA ASN A 852 9.46 -18.36 -12.39
C ASN A 852 9.79 -18.16 -10.92
N GLY A 853 10.98 -17.63 -10.63
CA GLY A 853 11.41 -17.25 -9.30
C GLY A 853 12.14 -15.93 -9.31
N TYR A 854 12.15 -15.25 -8.16
CA TYR A 854 12.81 -13.96 -8.00
C TYR A 854 13.38 -13.75 -6.60
N PHE A 855 14.38 -12.87 -6.53
CA PHE A 855 14.91 -12.23 -5.33
C PHE A 855 14.90 -10.73 -5.56
N THR A 856 14.52 -9.94 -4.56
CA THR A 856 14.51 -8.48 -4.67
C THR A 856 14.72 -7.81 -3.32
N SER A 857 15.28 -6.58 -3.35
CA SER A 857 15.40 -5.71 -2.18
C SER A 857 14.63 -4.40 -2.38
N TYR A 858 14.23 -3.78 -1.28
CA TYR A 858 13.42 -2.56 -1.24
C TYR A 858 14.11 -1.51 -0.38
N ARG A 859 14.32 -0.30 -0.93
CA ARG A 859 15.07 0.79 -0.30
C ARG A 859 16.39 0.30 0.29
N ASP A 860 17.22 -0.28 -0.56
CA ASP A 860 18.48 -0.90 -0.21
C ASP A 860 19.65 0.09 -0.39
N PRO A 861 20.46 0.35 0.62
CA PRO A 861 21.65 1.19 0.45
C PRO A 861 22.77 0.52 -0.36
N ASN A 862 22.67 -0.81 -0.58
CA ASN A 862 23.71 -1.59 -1.29
C ASN A 862 23.24 -2.05 -2.67
N LEU A 863 24.20 -2.30 -3.56
CA LEU A 863 23.97 -2.92 -4.86
C LEU A 863 24.78 -4.23 -4.98
N ALA A 864 26.10 -4.16 -5.10
CA ALA A 864 26.98 -5.33 -5.29
C ALA A 864 26.83 -6.34 -4.14
N LYS A 865 26.91 -5.89 -2.90
CA LYS A 865 26.78 -6.73 -1.69
C LYS A 865 25.46 -7.50 -1.67
N THR A 866 24.38 -6.92 -2.11
CA THR A 866 23.06 -7.57 -2.15
C THR A 866 23.02 -8.68 -3.20
N TYR A 867 23.59 -8.48 -4.38
CA TYR A 867 23.72 -9.56 -5.37
C TYR A 867 24.64 -10.69 -4.89
N ASP A 868 25.71 -10.40 -4.13
CA ASP A 868 26.56 -11.42 -3.52
C ASP A 868 25.79 -12.25 -2.49
N ILE A 869 24.88 -11.62 -1.73
CA ILE A 869 23.97 -12.33 -0.81
C ILE A 869 23.04 -13.25 -1.62
N TYR A 870 22.42 -12.77 -2.70
CA TYR A 870 21.58 -13.62 -3.54
C TYR A 870 22.35 -14.82 -4.11
N ALA A 871 23.58 -14.62 -4.57
CA ALA A 871 24.43 -15.67 -5.13
C ALA A 871 24.67 -16.84 -4.13
N ASN A 872 24.73 -16.54 -2.84
CA ASN A 872 24.96 -17.55 -1.80
C ASN A 872 23.69 -18.22 -1.26
N ALA A 873 22.48 -17.81 -1.72
CA ALA A 873 21.21 -18.34 -1.19
C ALA A 873 21.03 -19.84 -1.45
N ALA A 874 21.49 -20.36 -2.59
CA ALA A 874 21.40 -21.79 -2.92
C ALA A 874 22.27 -22.64 -1.98
N ASP A 875 23.45 -22.16 -1.60
CA ASP A 875 24.36 -22.86 -0.67
C ASP A 875 23.79 -22.84 0.75
N TYR A 876 23.18 -21.74 1.16
CA TYR A 876 22.43 -21.68 2.42
C TYR A 876 21.34 -22.75 2.46
N VAL A 877 20.48 -22.84 1.44
CA VAL A 877 19.41 -23.84 1.37
C VAL A 877 19.97 -25.27 1.39
N ARG A 878 21.08 -25.53 0.69
CA ARG A 878 21.72 -26.87 0.67
C ARG A 878 22.24 -27.28 2.05
N SER A 879 22.71 -26.33 2.84
CA SER A 879 23.24 -26.55 4.18
C SER A 879 22.21 -26.40 5.31
N LEU A 880 20.94 -26.19 4.96
CA LEU A 880 19.87 -25.92 5.91
C LEU A 880 19.77 -27.01 6.98
N ALA A 881 19.75 -26.61 8.24
CA ALA A 881 19.58 -27.49 9.38
C ALA A 881 18.51 -26.89 10.29
N LEU A 882 17.32 -27.47 10.28
CA LEU A 882 16.19 -27.09 11.12
C LEU A 882 15.78 -28.25 11.99
N ASP A 883 15.42 -27.99 13.23
CA ASP A 883 14.76 -28.98 14.09
C ASP A 883 13.24 -29.01 13.80
N ASP A 884 12.54 -29.97 14.39
CA ASP A 884 11.09 -30.19 14.14
C ASP A 884 10.25 -28.96 14.55
N ARG A 885 10.63 -28.22 15.58
CA ARG A 885 9.92 -27.00 16.01
C ARG A 885 10.13 -25.87 15.00
N GLU A 886 11.34 -25.67 14.54
CA GLU A 886 11.67 -24.66 13.54
C GLU A 886 10.97 -24.94 12.22
N LEU A 887 10.98 -26.19 11.75
CA LEU A 887 10.29 -26.58 10.52
C LEU A 887 8.78 -26.36 10.66
N THR A 888 8.18 -26.78 11.78
CA THR A 888 6.76 -26.55 12.06
C THR A 888 6.41 -25.08 12.02
N LYS A 889 7.21 -24.21 12.62
CA LYS A 889 7.08 -22.75 12.59
C LYS A 889 6.99 -22.23 11.15
N TYR A 890 7.91 -22.61 10.28
CA TYR A 890 7.91 -22.16 8.87
C TYR A 890 6.74 -22.72 8.06
N ILE A 891 6.29 -23.94 8.34
CA ILE A 891 5.08 -24.51 7.72
C ILE A 891 3.86 -23.68 8.11
N ILE A 892 3.69 -23.36 9.40
CA ILE A 892 2.57 -22.54 9.91
C ILE A 892 2.54 -21.18 9.25
N GLY A 893 3.65 -20.45 9.24
CA GLY A 893 3.71 -19.16 8.59
C GLY A 893 3.48 -19.20 7.07
N ALA A 894 3.90 -20.27 6.40
CA ALA A 894 3.61 -20.48 4.98
C ALA A 894 2.11 -20.70 4.74
N VAL A 895 1.42 -21.41 5.65
CA VAL A 895 -0.06 -21.56 5.62
C VAL A 895 -0.74 -20.22 5.89
N GLY A 896 -0.29 -19.47 6.88
CA GLY A 896 -0.83 -18.12 7.19
C GLY A 896 -0.84 -17.21 5.98
N ALA A 897 0.24 -17.22 5.19
CA ALA A 897 0.34 -16.42 3.96
C ALA A 897 -0.64 -16.85 2.84
N ILE A 898 -1.13 -18.09 2.86
CA ILE A 898 -2.06 -18.64 1.85
C ILE A 898 -3.53 -18.53 2.33
N ASP A 899 -3.79 -18.71 3.60
CA ASP A 899 -5.13 -18.80 4.19
C ASP A 899 -5.70 -17.43 4.62
N LEU A 900 -5.31 -16.35 3.94
CA LEU A 900 -5.87 -15.04 4.21
C LEU A 900 -7.39 -15.03 3.99
N PRO A 901 -8.16 -14.37 4.88
CA PRO A 901 -9.60 -14.21 4.70
C PRO A 901 -9.91 -13.51 3.38
N MET A 902 -10.93 -13.96 2.69
CA MET A 902 -11.32 -13.43 1.39
C MET A 902 -12.75 -12.93 1.40
N THR A 903 -13.00 -11.75 0.85
CA THR A 903 -14.33 -11.25 0.53
C THR A 903 -14.97 -12.08 -0.59
N ALA A 904 -16.26 -11.91 -0.82
CA ALA A 904 -16.95 -12.59 -1.92
C ALA A 904 -16.29 -12.30 -3.27
N SER A 905 -15.95 -11.04 -3.53
CA SER A 905 -15.22 -10.61 -4.73
C SER A 905 -13.85 -11.29 -4.86
N MET A 906 -13.07 -11.35 -3.77
CA MET A 906 -11.75 -12.01 -3.78
C MET A 906 -11.85 -13.51 -4.04
N LYS A 907 -12.88 -14.20 -3.53
CA LYS A 907 -13.14 -15.63 -3.80
C LYS A 907 -13.48 -15.86 -5.28
N GLY A 908 -14.28 -14.98 -5.88
CA GLY A 908 -14.57 -14.97 -7.31
C GLY A 908 -13.30 -14.80 -8.14
N ASN A 909 -12.55 -13.73 -7.90
CA ASN A 909 -11.31 -13.42 -8.62
C ASN A 909 -10.27 -14.55 -8.53
N ARG A 910 -10.11 -15.16 -7.35
CA ARG A 910 -9.25 -16.33 -7.16
C ARG A 910 -9.73 -17.52 -8.00
N SER A 911 -11.02 -17.74 -8.05
CA SER A 911 -11.64 -18.83 -8.80
C SER A 911 -11.50 -18.60 -10.31
N LEU A 912 -11.70 -17.37 -10.79
CA LEU A 912 -11.43 -16.96 -12.17
C LEU A 912 -9.96 -17.19 -12.56
N ALA A 913 -9.03 -16.71 -11.72
CA ALA A 913 -7.61 -16.89 -11.97
C ALA A 913 -7.21 -18.38 -12.05
N ALA A 914 -7.76 -19.22 -11.18
CA ALA A 914 -7.55 -20.67 -11.22
C ALA A 914 -8.10 -21.28 -12.52
N PHE A 915 -9.30 -20.85 -12.97
CA PHE A 915 -9.90 -21.32 -14.22
C PHE A 915 -9.06 -20.95 -15.45
N LEU A 916 -8.64 -19.70 -15.55
CA LEU A 916 -7.84 -19.22 -16.70
C LEU A 916 -6.44 -19.82 -16.73
N ALA A 917 -5.83 -20.02 -15.54
CA ALA A 917 -4.53 -20.69 -15.40
C ALA A 917 -4.61 -22.22 -15.49
N GLU A 918 -5.80 -22.80 -15.72
CA GLU A 918 -6.05 -24.25 -15.81
C GLU A 918 -5.62 -25.02 -14.54
N ARG A 919 -5.77 -24.41 -13.38
CA ARG A 919 -5.45 -25.02 -12.09
C ARG A 919 -6.70 -25.67 -11.48
N SER A 920 -6.70 -27.01 -11.35
CA SER A 920 -7.79 -27.71 -10.69
C SER A 920 -7.71 -27.59 -9.16
N PHE A 921 -8.85 -27.85 -8.49
CA PHE A 921 -8.88 -27.90 -7.02
C PHE A 921 -7.97 -29.00 -6.47
N GLU A 922 -7.90 -30.15 -7.15
CA GLU A 922 -7.02 -31.26 -6.77
C GLU A 922 -5.54 -30.85 -6.78
N GLN A 923 -5.12 -30.02 -7.74
CA GLN A 923 -3.76 -29.48 -7.75
C GLN A 923 -3.52 -28.49 -6.60
N ILE A 924 -4.50 -27.66 -6.30
CA ILE A 924 -4.43 -26.72 -5.17
C ILE A 924 -4.34 -27.47 -3.85
N GLN A 925 -5.17 -28.52 -3.68
CA GLN A 925 -5.14 -29.39 -2.51
C GLN A 925 -3.80 -30.14 -2.42
N LYS A 926 -3.32 -30.72 -3.53
CA LYS A 926 -2.02 -31.38 -3.57
C LYS A 926 -0.88 -30.47 -3.11
N ASN A 927 -0.85 -29.23 -3.60
CA ASN A 927 0.17 -28.25 -3.18
C ASN A 927 0.06 -27.96 -1.68
N ARG A 928 -1.17 -27.92 -1.11
CA ARG A 928 -1.38 -27.78 0.33
C ARG A 928 -0.88 -28.99 1.11
N ASP A 929 -1.17 -30.19 0.64
CA ASP A 929 -0.70 -31.44 1.27
C ASP A 929 0.83 -31.52 1.26
N GLU A 930 1.48 -31.15 0.16
CA GLU A 930 2.94 -31.07 0.05
C GLU A 930 3.53 -30.02 1.00
N LEU A 931 2.86 -28.86 1.15
CA LEU A 931 3.27 -27.81 2.09
C LEU A 931 3.24 -28.33 3.53
N LEU A 932 2.12 -28.96 3.93
CA LEU A 932 1.94 -29.49 5.29
C LEU A 932 2.87 -30.66 5.61
N ALA A 933 3.25 -31.45 4.61
CA ALA A 933 4.13 -32.62 4.73
C ALA A 933 5.62 -32.29 4.47
N THR A 934 5.98 -31.02 4.31
CA THR A 934 7.35 -30.61 3.96
C THR A 934 8.35 -31.08 5.02
N THR A 935 9.45 -31.66 4.56
CA THR A 935 10.60 -32.07 5.39
C THR A 935 11.82 -31.18 5.12
N VAL A 936 12.81 -31.22 6.00
CA VAL A 936 14.09 -30.48 5.80
C VAL A 936 14.81 -30.97 4.55
N ASP A 937 14.72 -32.28 4.24
CA ASP A 937 15.33 -32.83 3.02
C ASP A 937 14.63 -32.36 1.75
N ASP A 938 13.30 -32.15 1.78
CA ASP A 938 12.57 -31.54 0.67
C ASP A 938 13.07 -30.10 0.44
N LEU A 939 13.23 -29.32 1.49
CA LEU A 939 13.76 -27.94 1.40
C LEU A 939 15.17 -27.93 0.82
N ARG A 940 16.08 -28.80 1.31
CA ARG A 940 17.44 -28.93 0.77
C ARG A 940 17.44 -29.29 -0.72
N GLY A 941 16.52 -30.16 -1.13
CA GLY A 941 16.31 -30.55 -2.54
C GLY A 941 15.97 -29.37 -3.44
N LEU A 942 15.27 -28.36 -2.91
CA LEU A 942 14.90 -27.14 -3.62
C LEU A 942 16.08 -26.18 -3.85
N SER A 943 17.28 -26.42 -3.26
CA SER A 943 18.49 -25.62 -3.54
C SER A 943 18.82 -25.54 -5.03
N LYS A 944 18.48 -26.55 -5.81
CA LYS A 944 18.64 -26.55 -7.29
C LYS A 944 17.72 -25.53 -7.97
N ALA A 945 16.49 -25.38 -7.49
CA ALA A 945 15.56 -24.37 -8.02
C ALA A 945 16.08 -22.95 -7.72
N VAL A 946 16.57 -22.72 -6.51
CA VAL A 946 17.19 -21.46 -6.10
C VAL A 946 18.42 -21.16 -6.97
N ALA A 947 19.32 -22.15 -7.15
CA ALA A 947 20.48 -21.99 -8.02
C ALA A 947 20.09 -21.65 -9.45
N SER A 948 19.08 -22.34 -10.04
CA SER A 948 18.62 -22.09 -11.40
C SER A 948 18.08 -20.66 -11.59
N VAL A 949 17.39 -20.10 -10.58
CA VAL A 949 16.91 -18.72 -10.63
C VAL A 949 18.08 -17.73 -10.65
N ILE A 950 19.09 -17.95 -9.84
CA ILE A 950 20.23 -17.05 -9.67
C ILE A 950 21.21 -17.18 -10.86
N GLU A 951 21.54 -18.42 -11.27
CA GLU A 951 22.48 -18.72 -12.35
C GLU A 951 21.93 -18.30 -13.74
N ALA A 952 20.61 -18.07 -13.88
CA ALA A 952 20.03 -17.47 -15.06
C ALA A 952 20.63 -16.09 -15.36
N GLY A 953 21.14 -15.38 -14.35
CA GLY A 953 21.86 -14.14 -14.51
C GLY A 953 21.01 -12.95 -14.99
N HIS A 954 19.69 -13.04 -14.87
CA HIS A 954 18.78 -11.95 -15.25
C HIS A 954 18.63 -10.97 -14.08
N ILE A 955 19.20 -9.78 -14.23
CA ILE A 955 19.19 -8.73 -13.21
C ILE A 955 18.61 -7.42 -13.75
N CYS A 956 17.95 -6.70 -12.87
CA CYS A 956 17.54 -5.32 -13.12
C CYS A 956 17.65 -4.51 -11.84
N VAL A 957 18.07 -3.27 -11.98
CA VAL A 957 18.16 -2.31 -10.87
C VAL A 957 17.40 -1.05 -11.21
N VAL A 958 16.67 -0.53 -10.24
CA VAL A 958 16.18 0.86 -10.22
C VAL A 958 16.86 1.51 -9.02
N GLY A 959 17.61 2.61 -9.22
CA GLY A 959 18.37 3.13 -8.09
C GLY A 959 19.21 4.36 -8.35
N SER A 960 20.10 4.68 -7.39
CA SER A 960 20.91 5.89 -7.41
C SER A 960 21.99 5.87 -8.51
N GLU A 961 22.25 7.04 -9.07
CA GLU A 961 23.27 7.23 -10.09
C GLU A 961 24.66 6.80 -9.61
N SER A 962 25.02 7.13 -8.37
CA SER A 962 26.35 6.81 -7.81
C SER A 962 26.60 5.30 -7.78
N LYS A 963 25.66 4.53 -7.22
CA LYS A 963 25.81 3.07 -7.08
C LYS A 963 25.75 2.32 -8.40
N ILE A 964 24.88 2.75 -9.31
CA ILE A 964 24.81 2.16 -10.65
C ILE A 964 26.09 2.48 -11.44
N THR A 965 26.66 3.68 -11.29
CA THR A 965 27.92 4.05 -11.94
C THR A 965 29.11 3.26 -11.42
N GLU A 966 29.18 3.03 -10.09
CA GLU A 966 30.21 2.18 -9.47
C GLU A 966 30.21 0.75 -10.04
N GLU A 967 29.03 0.19 -10.32
CA GLU A 967 28.81 -1.19 -10.77
C GLU A 967 28.38 -1.30 -12.25
N LYS A 968 28.68 -0.29 -13.05
CA LYS A 968 28.22 -0.15 -14.46
C LYS A 968 28.51 -1.38 -15.32
N ASP A 969 29.64 -2.05 -15.07
CA ASP A 969 30.04 -3.22 -15.85
C ASP A 969 29.16 -4.47 -15.64
N ARG A 970 28.27 -4.45 -14.65
CA ARG A 970 27.27 -5.50 -14.43
C ARG A 970 26.10 -5.42 -15.42
N PHE A 971 25.88 -4.26 -16.05
CA PHE A 971 24.69 -3.99 -16.82
C PHE A 971 25.04 -3.83 -18.31
N GLU A 972 24.19 -4.40 -19.16
CA GLU A 972 24.30 -4.22 -20.61
C GLU A 972 23.76 -2.87 -21.07
N TYR A 973 22.84 -2.29 -20.27
CA TYR A 973 22.20 -1.03 -20.58
C TYR A 973 21.94 -0.22 -19.29
N VAL A 974 22.32 1.05 -19.33
CA VAL A 974 22.08 2.01 -18.24
C VAL A 974 21.36 3.23 -18.82
N ALA A 975 20.28 3.66 -18.22
CA ALA A 975 19.50 4.82 -18.64
C ALA A 975 18.84 5.52 -17.45
N GLN A 976 18.45 6.78 -17.65
CA GLN A 976 17.53 7.45 -16.74
C GLN A 976 16.16 6.75 -16.77
N LEU A 977 15.53 6.57 -15.63
CA LEU A 977 14.21 5.92 -15.52
C LEU A 977 13.13 6.83 -16.07
N THR A 978 13.10 8.08 -15.63
CA THR A 978 12.14 9.12 -16.03
C THR A 978 12.81 10.14 -16.96
N GLN A 979 12.01 10.74 -17.88
CA GLN A 979 12.50 11.68 -18.90
C GLN A 979 11.85 13.04 -18.76
#